data_c6ba520fc66595c7e858c97af3049f50
#
_entry.id   c6ba520fc66595c7e858c97af3049f50
#
_cell.length_a   1.000
_cell.length_b   1.000
_cell.length_c   1.000
_cell.angle_alpha   90.00
_cell.angle_beta   90.00
_cell.angle_gamma   90.00
#
_symmetry.space_group_name_H-M   'P 1'
#
loop_
_entity.id
_entity.type
_entity.pdbx_description
1 polymer ?
#
loop_
_entity_poly.entity_id
_entity_poly.type
_entity_poly.pdbx_seq_one_letter_code
_entity_poly.pdbx_strand_id
1 'polypeptide(L)'
;MDIDSISLANLYKKRKTDRDIFQELMPTKVKEVLLIATLYDSYSIVREGQFSDKIFGEYLQLNLYAAPRFTSVHSKDDALLMLEHRDFDLVIVMAGVDKDSPIETARAIRALRPVVPLLLLVNNNADLRYFQMEKRKLDFVDRIFVWNGNSNVFMAMIKYIEDIKNVARDTQNGNVRVILLVEDSIQYYSRYLPVLFTTVMTQTQVLVKEDAKDELHKILRMRARPKVILVDTYEDAVKFINSYRRYMLCVISDVKFEKDGIANEDAGIELLNYTKNTLKFPIPLLLQSHDITNAQRAKEIGADFINKNSESLSMDILNFLYRRLGFGNFVFKGIDGLPITEARNISEFQEKLKDIPEGALQYHGSRNSFSTWLMARGEINMAERLRPLQMSDFGTPELLRQFCLDVFKKVRFEKLRGTIVNFDPEFVHSNQFIVRLAKGSLGGKGRGIAFICNFIENIDFRKFIPDMNIRIPSTAIIGALEFDKFVEMNNLYDDIYSLNDYEAIRKHFLDSEFDESIRKKLHKYLKEIDKPIAVRSSGLFEDSLLQPFSGVYATYLLPNNHEDIEVRYRQLEMAIKLVYSSIFTDSAQAYFDAVNYKIEEEKMAVVIQEVVGHDYNSKFYPTLSGVAQSYNYYPISYMEPDDGFSVAAVGLGMYVVGGENSFRFCPKYPNLNASALKDQLRDTQKQFYAIDLSQKEFDLIRDGENAAIKKYRVKEAEEDGTLEHSASTYSMENDDLIPGINGNGPKVIDFANILKYNHLPLSDALQLLLELFKEAMGSPVEIEYAIDIEPAENGLPTLYLLQIKPLIRIEEKVDVDINLVADEKIFMYAERGMGNGVIEDIRDVVYVDPDKFDRLKTKQMAEEISRMNDKFDAEKREYILIGPGRWGSRDPYTGIPVLWAHISRAKIIIEMGLPDFPLDASLGSHFFHNVTSMNVGYFSVPHKSSHSKLKLEALPQQELIDETEFVKHVRFNKPLTVLMDGRERKALIHC
;
A
#
# COMPACT_ATOMS: atom_id res chain seq x y z
N MET A 1 -20.98 18.26 7.40
CA MET A 1 -21.19 16.84 7.02
C MET A 1 -21.13 16.04 8.31
N ASP A 2 -22.01 15.10 8.52
CA ASP A 2 -21.98 14.30 9.75
C ASP A 2 -20.91 13.22 9.58
N ILE A 3 -19.69 13.54 10.00
CA ILE A 3 -18.49 12.68 9.83
C ILE A 3 -18.64 11.44 10.69
N ASP A 4 -19.33 11.52 11.83
CA ASP A 4 -19.60 10.41 12.76
C ASP A 4 -20.38 9.23 12.11
N SER A 5 -20.97 9.44 10.92
CA SER A 5 -21.69 8.40 10.17
C SER A 5 -20.85 7.71 9.08
N ILE A 6 -19.58 8.08 8.92
CA ILE A 6 -18.69 7.59 7.86
C ILE A 6 -17.96 6.35 8.34
N SER A 7 -18.30 5.18 7.81
CA SER A 7 -17.58 3.92 8.09
C SER A 7 -16.50 3.67 7.05
N LEU A 8 -15.28 3.33 7.50
CA LEU A 8 -14.15 2.93 6.66
C LEU A 8 -14.52 1.80 5.67
N ALA A 9 -15.32 0.82 6.10
CA ALA A 9 -15.77 -0.29 5.27
C ALA A 9 -16.50 0.16 3.99
N ASN A 10 -17.19 1.31 4.03
CA ASN A 10 -17.90 1.87 2.89
C ASN A 10 -17.01 2.71 1.96
N LEU A 11 -15.93 3.27 2.49
CA LEU A 11 -15.03 4.18 1.77
C LEU A 11 -13.82 3.48 1.18
N TYR A 12 -13.24 2.55 1.94
CA TYR A 12 -12.02 1.86 1.54
C TYR A 12 -12.32 0.83 0.45
N LYS A 13 -12.07 1.23 -0.78
CA LYS A 13 -12.15 0.33 -1.93
C LYS A 13 -10.76 -0.23 -2.21
N LYS A 14 -10.38 -1.29 -1.49
CA LYS A 14 -9.13 -1.99 -1.76
C LYS A 14 -8.98 -2.20 -3.26
N ARG A 15 -8.00 -1.55 -3.88
CA ARG A 15 -7.63 -1.84 -5.26
C ARG A 15 -7.09 -3.26 -5.30
N LYS A 16 -7.79 -4.12 -6.02
CA LYS A 16 -7.34 -5.49 -6.20
C LYS A 16 -6.05 -5.46 -7.01
N THR A 17 -5.00 -6.03 -6.45
CA THR A 17 -3.81 -6.34 -7.23
C THR A 17 -4.14 -7.41 -8.27
N ASP A 18 -3.35 -7.52 -9.33
CA ASP A 18 -3.53 -8.61 -10.31
C ASP A 18 -3.58 -9.98 -9.61
N ARG A 19 -2.82 -10.15 -8.51
CA ARG A 19 -2.82 -11.38 -7.70
C ARG A 19 -4.17 -11.62 -7.00
N ASP A 20 -4.75 -10.59 -6.40
CA ASP A 20 -6.07 -10.69 -5.75
C ASP A 20 -7.15 -11.04 -6.79
N ILE A 21 -7.09 -10.39 -7.97
CA ILE A 21 -8.00 -10.65 -9.08
C ILE A 21 -7.87 -12.12 -9.52
N PHE A 22 -6.66 -12.60 -9.78
CA PHE A 22 -6.42 -13.97 -10.22
C PHE A 22 -6.83 -15.03 -9.20
N GLN A 23 -6.78 -14.72 -7.90
CA GLN A 23 -7.28 -15.62 -6.85
C GLN A 23 -8.79 -15.85 -6.95
N GLU A 24 -9.56 -14.83 -7.35
CA GLU A 24 -11.01 -14.88 -7.46
C GLU A 24 -11.51 -15.54 -8.76
N LEU A 25 -10.63 -15.74 -9.74
CA LEU A 25 -10.97 -16.34 -11.02
C LEU A 25 -11.09 -17.86 -10.90
N MET A 26 -11.90 -18.45 -11.81
CA MET A 26 -12.17 -19.87 -11.90
C MET A 26 -12.55 -20.51 -10.55
N PRO A 27 -13.58 -20.01 -9.86
CA PRO A 27 -14.04 -20.63 -8.62
C PRO A 27 -14.58 -22.04 -8.83
N THR A 28 -15.20 -22.30 -9.99
CA THR A 28 -15.70 -23.60 -10.36
C THR A 28 -14.65 -24.37 -11.16
N LYS A 29 -14.16 -25.46 -10.59
CA LYS A 29 -13.21 -26.37 -11.21
C LYS A 29 -13.80 -27.78 -11.20
N VAL A 30 -13.55 -28.53 -12.26
CA VAL A 30 -13.88 -29.95 -12.33
C VAL A 30 -12.78 -30.72 -11.60
N LYS A 31 -13.09 -31.29 -10.45
CA LYS A 31 -12.18 -32.10 -9.60
C LYS A 31 -12.49 -33.56 -9.64
N GLU A 32 -13.77 -33.96 -9.70
CA GLU A 32 -14.24 -35.31 -9.66
C GLU A 32 -15.05 -35.61 -10.95
N VAL A 33 -14.58 -36.56 -11.71
CA VAL A 33 -15.22 -37.00 -12.98
C VAL A 33 -15.65 -38.46 -12.86
N LEU A 34 -16.92 -38.72 -13.13
CA LEU A 34 -17.44 -40.07 -13.24
C LEU A 34 -17.43 -40.47 -14.73
N LEU A 35 -16.68 -41.51 -15.07
CA LEU A 35 -16.65 -42.10 -16.41
C LEU A 35 -17.44 -43.42 -16.42
N ILE A 36 -18.48 -43.47 -17.22
CA ILE A 36 -19.31 -44.68 -17.39
C ILE A 36 -18.97 -45.27 -18.76
N ALA A 37 -18.28 -46.42 -18.74
CA ALA A 37 -17.81 -47.08 -19.95
C ALA A 37 -17.80 -48.60 -19.77
N THR A 38 -17.86 -49.34 -20.86
CA THR A 38 -17.70 -50.81 -20.79
C THR A 38 -16.33 -51.17 -20.19
N LEU A 39 -16.19 -52.38 -19.68
CA LEU A 39 -14.89 -52.84 -19.18
C LEU A 39 -13.81 -52.78 -20.25
N TYR A 40 -14.16 -53.09 -21.50
CA TYR A 40 -13.23 -53.02 -22.62
C TYR A 40 -12.80 -51.58 -22.95
N ASP A 41 -13.77 -50.68 -23.06
CA ASP A 41 -13.48 -49.27 -23.37
C ASP A 41 -12.71 -48.62 -22.21
N SER A 42 -13.10 -48.90 -20.98
CA SER A 42 -12.37 -48.41 -19.77
C SER A 42 -10.93 -48.92 -19.73
N TYR A 43 -10.72 -50.21 -20.06
CA TYR A 43 -9.36 -50.78 -20.13
C TYR A 43 -8.52 -50.12 -21.22
N SER A 44 -9.09 -49.95 -22.43
CA SER A 44 -8.41 -49.30 -23.55
C SER A 44 -8.03 -47.85 -23.22
N ILE A 45 -8.92 -47.11 -22.62
CA ILE A 45 -8.65 -45.69 -22.22
C ILE A 45 -7.63 -45.61 -21.08
N VAL A 46 -7.84 -46.38 -20.01
CA VAL A 46 -7.06 -46.25 -18.76
C VAL A 46 -5.69 -46.93 -18.86
N ARG A 47 -5.59 -48.13 -19.50
CA ARG A 47 -4.33 -48.87 -19.54
C ARG A 47 -3.52 -48.72 -20.80
N GLU A 48 -4.13 -48.86 -21.99
CA GLU A 48 -3.41 -48.68 -23.25
C GLU A 48 -3.05 -47.21 -23.51
N GLY A 49 -3.96 -46.34 -23.22
CA GLY A 49 -3.78 -44.88 -23.40
C GLY A 49 -2.91 -44.21 -22.33
N GLN A 50 -2.50 -44.92 -21.27
CA GLN A 50 -1.84 -44.28 -20.10
C GLN A 50 -2.59 -42.98 -19.72
N PHE A 51 -3.91 -43.06 -19.72
CA PHE A 51 -4.81 -41.91 -19.67
C PHE A 51 -4.56 -41.01 -18.46
N SER A 52 -4.49 -41.59 -17.26
CA SER A 52 -4.26 -40.84 -16.05
C SER A 52 -2.88 -40.16 -16.07
N ASP A 53 -1.87 -40.87 -16.59
CA ASP A 53 -0.50 -40.34 -16.64
C ASP A 53 -0.36 -39.24 -17.69
N LYS A 54 -1.04 -39.40 -18.86
CA LYS A 54 -1.05 -38.36 -19.89
C LYS A 54 -1.78 -37.11 -19.44
N ILE A 55 -2.99 -37.24 -18.86
CA ILE A 55 -3.72 -36.08 -18.32
C ILE A 55 -2.90 -35.44 -17.18
N PHE A 56 -2.37 -36.24 -16.26
CA PHE A 56 -1.52 -35.73 -15.19
C PHE A 56 -0.27 -35.04 -15.75
N GLY A 57 0.40 -35.63 -16.75
CA GLY A 57 1.52 -35.05 -17.45
C GLY A 57 1.20 -33.73 -18.14
N GLU A 58 0.05 -33.65 -18.87
CA GLU A 58 -0.41 -32.40 -19.47
C GLU A 58 -0.74 -31.32 -18.43
N TYR A 59 -1.41 -31.70 -17.33
CA TYR A 59 -1.67 -30.77 -16.22
C TYR A 59 -0.38 -30.27 -15.55
N LEU A 60 0.62 -31.14 -15.38
CA LEU A 60 1.94 -30.76 -14.87
C LEU A 60 2.68 -29.84 -15.86
N GLN A 61 2.72 -30.21 -17.14
CA GLN A 61 3.36 -29.41 -18.20
C GLN A 61 2.75 -28.01 -18.31
N LEU A 62 1.46 -27.89 -18.07
CA LEU A 62 0.71 -26.64 -18.10
C LEU A 62 0.66 -25.93 -16.74
N ASN A 63 1.44 -26.37 -15.74
CA ASN A 63 1.45 -25.84 -14.38
C ASN A 63 0.04 -25.78 -13.76
N LEU A 64 -0.79 -26.77 -14.00
CA LEU A 64 -2.12 -26.90 -13.42
C LEU A 64 -2.03 -27.79 -12.17
N TYR A 65 -2.31 -27.28 -11.00
CA TYR A 65 -2.00 -27.88 -9.69
C TYR A 65 -2.84 -29.10 -9.30
N ALA A 66 -3.95 -29.35 -9.96
CA ALA A 66 -4.81 -30.48 -9.63
C ALA A 66 -5.39 -31.10 -10.92
N ALA A 67 -4.89 -32.23 -11.31
CA ALA A 67 -5.55 -33.05 -12.30
C ALA A 67 -6.87 -33.59 -11.73
N PRO A 68 -7.97 -33.62 -12.52
CA PRO A 68 -9.23 -34.21 -12.08
C PRO A 68 -9.06 -35.68 -11.75
N ARG A 69 -9.75 -36.13 -10.75
CA ARG A 69 -9.80 -37.54 -10.39
C ARG A 69 -10.89 -38.21 -11.21
N PHE A 70 -10.52 -39.26 -11.94
CA PHE A 70 -11.47 -40.08 -12.71
C PHE A 70 -11.86 -41.29 -11.88
N THR A 71 -13.18 -41.54 -11.78
CA THR A 71 -13.77 -42.76 -11.24
C THR A 71 -14.49 -43.46 -12.38
N SER A 72 -14.09 -44.68 -12.72
CA SER A 72 -14.73 -45.47 -13.78
C SER A 72 -15.69 -46.48 -13.19
N VAL A 73 -16.88 -46.57 -13.79
CA VAL A 73 -17.89 -47.59 -13.49
C VAL A 73 -18.39 -48.21 -14.79
N HIS A 74 -18.93 -49.41 -14.73
CA HIS A 74 -19.14 -50.23 -15.91
C HIS A 74 -20.63 -50.52 -16.21
N SER A 75 -21.50 -50.19 -15.24
CA SER A 75 -22.94 -50.41 -15.40
C SER A 75 -23.74 -49.17 -14.99
N LYS A 76 -25.00 -49.12 -15.44
CA LYS A 76 -25.96 -48.09 -15.03
C LYS A 76 -26.18 -48.09 -13.50
N ASP A 77 -26.35 -49.30 -12.93
CA ASP A 77 -26.66 -49.44 -11.50
C ASP A 77 -25.49 -48.99 -10.64
N ASP A 78 -24.26 -49.36 -11.01
CA ASP A 78 -23.05 -48.86 -10.33
C ASP A 78 -22.93 -47.35 -10.44
N ALA A 79 -23.26 -46.74 -11.58
CA ALA A 79 -23.22 -45.30 -11.76
C ALA A 79 -24.22 -44.58 -10.85
N LEU A 80 -25.45 -45.08 -10.76
CA LEU A 80 -26.49 -44.51 -9.91
C LEU A 80 -26.12 -44.65 -8.43
N LEU A 81 -25.63 -45.84 -8.02
CA LEU A 81 -25.16 -46.07 -6.66
C LEU A 81 -24.01 -45.09 -6.27
N MET A 82 -23.06 -44.90 -7.18
CA MET A 82 -21.96 -43.94 -6.93
C MET A 82 -22.47 -42.49 -6.80
N LEU A 83 -23.44 -42.11 -7.64
CA LEU A 83 -24.03 -40.76 -7.61
C LEU A 83 -24.91 -40.49 -6.39
N GLU A 84 -25.46 -41.54 -5.77
CA GLU A 84 -26.20 -41.43 -4.50
C GLU A 84 -25.27 -41.11 -3.33
N HIS A 85 -24.07 -41.72 -3.33
CA HIS A 85 -23.13 -41.64 -2.18
C HIS A 85 -22.02 -40.65 -2.37
N ARG A 86 -21.81 -40.09 -3.56
CA ARG A 86 -20.70 -39.20 -3.88
C ARG A 86 -21.08 -38.14 -4.91
N ASP A 87 -20.58 -36.93 -4.73
CA ASP A 87 -20.76 -35.83 -5.66
C ASP A 87 -19.66 -35.83 -6.72
N PHE A 88 -20.08 -35.58 -7.96
CA PHE A 88 -19.21 -35.42 -9.11
C PHE A 88 -19.44 -34.07 -9.79
N ASP A 89 -18.37 -33.46 -10.29
CA ASP A 89 -18.43 -32.20 -11.02
C ASP A 89 -18.78 -32.35 -12.47
N LEU A 90 -18.54 -33.56 -13.03
CA LEU A 90 -18.79 -33.94 -14.42
C LEU A 90 -19.05 -35.43 -14.52
N VAL A 91 -20.06 -35.81 -15.31
CA VAL A 91 -20.34 -37.20 -15.69
C VAL A 91 -20.13 -37.35 -17.19
N ILE A 92 -19.38 -38.36 -17.58
CA ILE A 92 -19.14 -38.73 -18.98
C ILE A 92 -19.69 -40.14 -19.22
N VAL A 93 -20.68 -40.28 -20.10
CA VAL A 93 -21.22 -41.56 -20.52
C VAL A 93 -20.64 -41.90 -21.88
N MET A 94 -20.01 -43.08 -22.00
CA MET A 94 -19.41 -43.52 -23.25
C MET A 94 -20.35 -44.45 -24.00
N ALA A 95 -20.54 -44.18 -25.27
CA ALA A 95 -21.33 -45.00 -26.14
C ALA A 95 -20.49 -46.17 -26.66
N GLY A 96 -20.86 -47.39 -26.29
CA GLY A 96 -20.29 -48.65 -26.79
C GLY A 96 -20.99 -49.16 -28.05
N VAL A 97 -20.95 -50.48 -28.23
CA VAL A 97 -21.65 -51.18 -29.33
C VAL A 97 -23.15 -51.02 -29.20
N ASP A 98 -23.70 -51.19 -28.01
CA ASP A 98 -25.09 -50.86 -27.69
C ASP A 98 -25.25 -49.35 -27.55
N LYS A 99 -26.18 -48.77 -28.33
CA LYS A 99 -26.41 -47.31 -28.39
C LYS A 99 -27.59 -46.83 -27.56
N ASP A 100 -28.46 -47.74 -27.14
CA ASP A 100 -29.64 -47.43 -26.32
C ASP A 100 -29.29 -47.35 -24.83
N SER A 101 -28.45 -48.26 -24.34
CA SER A 101 -28.04 -48.33 -22.95
C SER A 101 -27.37 -47.01 -22.43
N PRO A 102 -26.47 -46.34 -23.20
CA PRO A 102 -25.93 -45.02 -22.81
C PRO A 102 -27.00 -43.94 -22.70
N ILE A 103 -28.00 -43.94 -23.59
CA ILE A 103 -29.14 -43.02 -23.57
C ILE A 103 -29.99 -43.21 -22.31
N GLU A 104 -30.34 -44.49 -22.00
CA GLU A 104 -31.10 -44.81 -20.79
C GLU A 104 -30.34 -44.45 -19.50
N THR A 105 -29.03 -44.74 -19.49
CA THR A 105 -28.15 -44.39 -18.37
C THR A 105 -28.09 -42.87 -18.16
N ALA A 106 -27.88 -42.12 -19.22
CA ALA A 106 -27.84 -40.66 -19.15
C ALA A 106 -29.17 -40.06 -18.67
N ARG A 107 -30.31 -40.62 -19.14
CA ARG A 107 -31.66 -40.22 -18.68
C ARG A 107 -31.87 -40.50 -17.19
N ALA A 108 -31.45 -41.65 -16.71
CA ALA A 108 -31.56 -42.02 -15.29
C ALA A 108 -30.68 -41.12 -14.41
N ILE A 109 -29.46 -40.80 -14.87
CA ILE A 109 -28.54 -39.86 -14.17
C ILE A 109 -29.14 -38.48 -14.10
N ARG A 110 -29.71 -37.97 -15.20
CA ARG A 110 -30.35 -36.64 -15.20
C ARG A 110 -31.55 -36.56 -14.24
N ALA A 111 -32.30 -37.64 -14.13
CA ALA A 111 -33.42 -37.74 -13.17
C ALA A 111 -32.93 -37.73 -11.71
N LEU A 112 -31.81 -38.40 -11.41
CA LEU A 112 -31.22 -38.46 -10.07
C LEU A 112 -30.47 -37.18 -9.69
N ARG A 113 -29.71 -36.63 -10.64
CA ARG A 113 -28.86 -35.43 -10.46
C ARG A 113 -29.12 -34.39 -11.55
N PRO A 114 -30.18 -33.55 -11.44
CA PRO A 114 -30.65 -32.67 -12.52
C PRO A 114 -29.61 -31.60 -12.95
N VAL A 115 -28.67 -31.20 -12.07
CA VAL A 115 -27.76 -30.08 -12.28
C VAL A 115 -26.32 -30.51 -12.67
N VAL A 116 -25.99 -31.80 -12.50
CA VAL A 116 -24.64 -32.27 -12.84
C VAL A 116 -24.39 -32.18 -14.33
N PRO A 117 -23.27 -31.64 -14.83
CA PRO A 117 -22.91 -31.68 -16.24
C PRO A 117 -22.78 -33.11 -16.72
N LEU A 118 -23.49 -33.40 -17.81
CA LEU A 118 -23.58 -34.75 -18.36
C LEU A 118 -23.20 -34.73 -19.85
N LEU A 119 -22.06 -35.31 -20.17
CA LEU A 119 -21.56 -35.39 -21.54
C LEU A 119 -21.63 -36.83 -22.09
N LEU A 120 -21.96 -36.96 -23.36
CA LEU A 120 -21.93 -38.23 -24.07
C LEU A 120 -20.67 -38.29 -24.95
N LEU A 121 -19.89 -39.36 -24.82
CA LEU A 121 -18.72 -39.63 -25.64
C LEU A 121 -18.94 -40.78 -26.60
N VAL A 122 -18.83 -40.52 -27.89
CA VAL A 122 -19.06 -41.48 -28.97
C VAL A 122 -17.71 -41.94 -29.52
N ASN A 123 -17.55 -43.26 -29.74
CA ASN A 123 -16.28 -43.88 -30.11
C ASN A 123 -15.80 -43.57 -31.53
N ASN A 124 -16.71 -43.25 -32.44
CA ASN A 124 -16.35 -42.99 -33.84
C ASN A 124 -17.38 -42.13 -34.57
N ASN A 125 -16.99 -41.60 -35.73
CA ASN A 125 -17.88 -40.78 -36.56
C ASN A 125 -19.05 -41.56 -37.19
N ALA A 126 -18.95 -42.86 -37.34
CA ALA A 126 -20.03 -43.65 -37.95
C ALA A 126 -21.25 -43.73 -37.04
N ASP A 127 -21.03 -43.71 -35.73
CA ASP A 127 -22.09 -43.74 -34.71
C ASP A 127 -22.80 -42.38 -34.55
N LEU A 128 -22.17 -41.28 -34.98
CA LEU A 128 -22.77 -39.96 -34.90
C LEU A 128 -24.14 -39.84 -35.57
N ARG A 129 -24.34 -40.51 -36.71
CA ARG A 129 -25.61 -40.44 -37.44
C ARG A 129 -26.78 -40.91 -36.57
N TYR A 130 -26.57 -41.92 -35.76
CA TYR A 130 -27.59 -42.43 -34.84
C TYR A 130 -27.98 -41.36 -33.84
N PHE A 131 -27.00 -40.77 -33.13
CA PHE A 131 -27.22 -39.76 -32.09
C PHE A 131 -27.71 -38.43 -32.67
N GLN A 132 -27.34 -38.06 -33.89
CA GLN A 132 -27.85 -36.87 -34.57
C GLN A 132 -29.34 -37.01 -34.96
N MET A 133 -29.79 -38.19 -35.42
CA MET A 133 -31.20 -38.42 -35.68
C MET A 133 -32.06 -38.38 -34.43
N GLU A 134 -31.51 -38.79 -33.27
CA GLU A 134 -32.17 -38.80 -31.98
C GLU A 134 -31.97 -37.49 -31.18
N LYS A 135 -31.31 -36.47 -31.75
CA LYS A 135 -30.93 -35.23 -31.05
C LYS A 135 -32.06 -34.59 -30.23
N ARG A 136 -33.31 -34.62 -30.74
CA ARG A 136 -34.50 -34.14 -30.06
C ARG A 136 -34.93 -34.96 -28.82
N LYS A 137 -34.42 -36.19 -28.70
CA LYS A 137 -34.68 -37.08 -27.56
C LYS A 137 -33.56 -37.05 -26.52
N LEU A 138 -32.50 -36.23 -26.72
CA LEU A 138 -31.31 -36.17 -25.89
C LEU A 138 -31.22 -34.84 -25.05
N ASP A 139 -32.37 -34.22 -24.77
CA ASP A 139 -32.45 -32.96 -24.00
C ASP A 139 -31.83 -33.05 -22.60
N PHE A 140 -31.59 -34.25 -22.10
CA PHE A 140 -30.95 -34.53 -20.81
C PHE A 140 -29.42 -34.57 -20.88
N VAL A 141 -28.81 -34.53 -22.08
CA VAL A 141 -27.35 -34.49 -22.29
C VAL A 141 -26.93 -33.08 -22.68
N ASP A 142 -25.95 -32.53 -21.96
CA ASP A 142 -25.50 -31.16 -22.21
C ASP A 142 -24.73 -31.03 -23.53
N ARG A 143 -23.87 -32.01 -23.87
CA ARG A 143 -23.14 -32.05 -25.16
C ARG A 143 -22.69 -33.47 -25.49
N ILE A 144 -22.46 -33.70 -26.79
CA ILE A 144 -21.96 -34.98 -27.36
C ILE A 144 -20.54 -34.70 -27.88
N PHE A 145 -19.60 -35.57 -27.61
CA PHE A 145 -18.24 -35.52 -28.15
C PHE A 145 -17.86 -36.81 -28.86
N VAL A 146 -16.95 -36.73 -29.84
CA VAL A 146 -16.37 -37.89 -30.53
C VAL A 146 -14.96 -38.11 -30.02
N TRP A 147 -14.69 -39.34 -29.61
CA TRP A 147 -13.33 -39.78 -29.28
C TRP A 147 -12.66 -40.34 -30.56
N ASN A 148 -11.56 -39.73 -30.90
CA ASN A 148 -10.72 -40.09 -32.04
C ASN A 148 -9.36 -40.69 -31.62
N GLY A 149 -9.31 -41.31 -30.43
CA GLY A 149 -8.06 -41.88 -29.87
C GLY A 149 -7.10 -40.89 -29.22
N ASN A 150 -7.46 -39.59 -29.15
CA ASN A 150 -6.63 -38.56 -28.51
C ASN A 150 -7.18 -38.16 -27.14
N SER A 151 -6.37 -38.28 -26.10
CA SER A 151 -6.71 -37.91 -24.71
C SER A 151 -7.09 -36.44 -24.54
N ASN A 152 -6.62 -35.53 -25.42
CA ASN A 152 -6.92 -34.10 -25.34
C ASN A 152 -8.44 -33.78 -25.43
N VAL A 153 -9.26 -34.69 -25.91
CA VAL A 153 -10.72 -34.51 -25.89
C VAL A 153 -11.27 -34.45 -24.49
N PHE A 154 -10.72 -35.24 -23.54
CA PHE A 154 -11.14 -35.20 -22.13
C PHE A 154 -10.77 -33.88 -21.46
N MET A 155 -9.57 -33.39 -21.75
CA MET A 155 -9.18 -32.04 -21.28
C MET A 155 -10.11 -30.96 -21.86
N ALA A 156 -10.46 -31.08 -23.14
CA ALA A 156 -11.40 -30.16 -23.79
C ALA A 156 -12.79 -30.22 -23.16
N MET A 157 -13.31 -31.42 -22.85
CA MET A 157 -14.60 -31.59 -22.16
C MET A 157 -14.60 -30.93 -20.78
N ILE A 158 -13.56 -31.14 -20.00
CA ILE A 158 -13.39 -30.52 -18.67
C ILE A 158 -13.34 -28.99 -18.80
N LYS A 159 -12.46 -28.46 -19.66
CA LYS A 159 -12.30 -27.02 -19.84
C LYS A 159 -13.53 -26.34 -20.45
N TYR A 160 -14.28 -27.03 -21.29
CA TYR A 160 -15.57 -26.57 -21.80
C TYR A 160 -16.56 -26.31 -20.65
N ILE A 161 -16.71 -27.26 -19.73
CA ILE A 161 -17.60 -27.12 -18.56
C ILE A 161 -17.10 -26.01 -17.63
N GLU A 162 -15.79 -25.98 -17.35
CA GLU A 162 -15.19 -24.92 -16.53
C GLU A 162 -15.43 -23.54 -17.14
N ASP A 163 -15.25 -23.36 -18.44
CA ASP A 163 -15.38 -22.07 -19.11
C ASP A 163 -16.82 -21.56 -19.13
N ILE A 164 -17.78 -22.40 -19.41
CA ILE A 164 -19.20 -22.02 -19.35
C ILE A 164 -19.62 -21.57 -17.96
N LYS A 165 -19.20 -22.31 -16.92
CA LYS A 165 -19.56 -21.98 -15.53
C LYS A 165 -18.87 -20.71 -15.00
N ASN A 166 -17.70 -20.36 -15.51
CA ASN A 166 -16.90 -19.27 -14.98
C ASN A 166 -16.91 -18.00 -15.84
N VAL A 167 -17.34 -18.04 -17.12
CA VAL A 167 -17.19 -16.92 -18.06
C VAL A 167 -17.79 -15.62 -17.56
N ALA A 168 -18.99 -15.65 -16.97
CA ALA A 168 -19.66 -14.44 -16.49
C ALA A 168 -18.88 -13.75 -15.37
N ARG A 169 -18.42 -14.50 -14.40
CA ARG A 169 -17.64 -13.98 -13.27
C ARG A 169 -16.23 -13.56 -13.68
N ASP A 170 -15.56 -14.39 -14.46
CA ASP A 170 -14.16 -14.16 -14.83
C ASP A 170 -14.01 -12.96 -15.78
N THR A 171 -14.98 -12.71 -16.66
CA THR A 171 -15.00 -11.52 -17.51
C THR A 171 -15.22 -10.25 -16.69
N GLN A 172 -16.15 -10.25 -15.74
CA GLN A 172 -16.46 -9.08 -14.92
C GLN A 172 -15.36 -8.74 -13.91
N ASN A 173 -14.83 -9.76 -13.22
CA ASN A 173 -13.85 -9.54 -12.14
C ASN A 173 -12.42 -9.40 -12.66
N GLY A 174 -12.03 -10.18 -13.68
CA GLY A 174 -10.65 -10.26 -14.17
C GLY A 174 -10.44 -9.77 -15.59
N ASN A 175 -11.46 -9.17 -16.22
CA ASN A 175 -11.40 -8.78 -17.64
C ASN A 175 -10.90 -9.92 -18.53
N VAL A 176 -11.30 -11.17 -18.22
CA VAL A 176 -10.87 -12.34 -18.98
C VAL A 176 -11.49 -12.30 -20.38
N ARG A 177 -10.70 -12.63 -21.39
CA ARG A 177 -11.10 -12.57 -22.81
C ARG A 177 -11.85 -13.81 -23.21
N VAL A 178 -12.61 -13.69 -24.30
CA VAL A 178 -13.48 -14.77 -24.80
C VAL A 178 -13.24 -15.02 -26.28
N ILE A 179 -13.11 -16.30 -26.63
CA ILE A 179 -13.12 -16.83 -28.00
C ILE A 179 -14.48 -17.47 -28.18
N LEU A 180 -15.26 -17.00 -29.13
CA LEU A 180 -16.55 -17.61 -29.48
C LEU A 180 -16.36 -18.55 -30.69
N LEU A 181 -16.73 -19.82 -30.51
CA LEU A 181 -16.83 -20.83 -31.56
C LEU A 181 -18.31 -21.11 -31.84
N VAL A 182 -18.75 -20.87 -33.06
CA VAL A 182 -20.12 -21.19 -33.52
C VAL A 182 -20.03 -22.34 -34.48
N GLU A 183 -20.46 -23.51 -34.00
CA GLU A 183 -20.36 -24.81 -34.75
C GLU A 183 -21.40 -25.78 -34.21
N ASP A 184 -22.28 -26.26 -35.06
CA ASP A 184 -23.33 -27.22 -34.70
C ASP A 184 -22.92 -28.67 -34.98
N SER A 185 -21.88 -28.90 -35.81
CA SER A 185 -21.38 -30.23 -36.14
C SER A 185 -20.52 -30.83 -35.03
N ILE A 186 -21.02 -31.92 -34.43
CA ILE A 186 -20.36 -32.68 -33.37
C ILE A 186 -18.94 -33.09 -33.77
N GLN A 187 -18.75 -33.52 -35.03
CA GLN A 187 -17.45 -33.92 -35.57
C GLN A 187 -16.42 -32.79 -35.53
N TYR A 188 -16.84 -31.56 -35.94
CA TYR A 188 -15.92 -30.46 -36.07
C TYR A 188 -15.61 -29.80 -34.73
N TYR A 189 -16.60 -29.53 -33.87
CA TYR A 189 -16.26 -28.95 -32.56
C TYR A 189 -15.48 -29.93 -31.67
N SER A 190 -15.71 -31.26 -31.79
CA SER A 190 -14.90 -32.25 -31.07
C SER A 190 -13.42 -32.26 -31.50
N ARG A 191 -13.13 -31.79 -32.74
CA ARG A 191 -11.79 -31.64 -33.28
C ARG A 191 -11.19 -30.27 -32.95
N TYR A 192 -11.98 -29.21 -32.95
CA TYR A 192 -11.51 -27.84 -32.74
C TYR A 192 -11.25 -27.52 -31.28
N LEU A 193 -12.12 -27.89 -30.35
CA LEU A 193 -11.99 -27.59 -28.95
C LEU A 193 -10.67 -28.07 -28.35
N PRO A 194 -10.19 -29.30 -28.56
CA PRO A 194 -8.87 -29.74 -28.10
C PRO A 194 -7.73 -28.85 -28.60
N VAL A 195 -7.76 -28.44 -29.88
CA VAL A 195 -6.74 -27.57 -30.47
C VAL A 195 -6.79 -26.17 -29.85
N LEU A 196 -7.99 -25.59 -29.71
CA LEU A 196 -8.20 -24.27 -29.14
C LEU A 196 -7.74 -24.24 -27.67
N PHE A 197 -8.17 -25.18 -26.83
CA PHE A 197 -7.80 -25.23 -25.42
C PHE A 197 -6.31 -25.45 -25.24
N THR A 198 -5.70 -26.40 -25.94
CA THR A 198 -4.26 -26.65 -25.84
C THR A 198 -3.47 -25.40 -26.24
N THR A 199 -3.84 -24.75 -27.34
CA THR A 199 -3.17 -23.54 -27.82
C THR A 199 -3.30 -22.40 -26.83
N VAL A 200 -4.51 -22.08 -26.35
CA VAL A 200 -4.77 -21.02 -25.39
C VAL A 200 -3.99 -21.27 -24.10
N MET A 201 -3.95 -22.50 -23.59
CA MET A 201 -3.25 -22.84 -22.37
C MET A 201 -1.73 -22.74 -22.55
N THR A 202 -1.17 -23.27 -23.62
CA THR A 202 0.26 -23.18 -23.93
C THR A 202 0.70 -21.72 -24.08
N GLN A 203 -0.07 -20.91 -24.77
CA GLN A 203 0.25 -19.49 -24.95
C GLN A 203 0.16 -18.72 -23.65
N THR A 204 -0.86 -18.97 -22.82
CA THR A 204 -0.95 -18.36 -21.51
C THR A 204 0.25 -18.75 -20.64
N GLN A 205 0.71 -19.99 -20.73
CA GLN A 205 1.91 -20.44 -20.00
C GLN A 205 3.18 -19.71 -20.44
N VAL A 206 3.37 -19.50 -21.75
CA VAL A 206 4.51 -18.73 -22.28
C VAL A 206 4.49 -17.32 -21.72
N LEU A 207 3.37 -16.62 -21.78
CA LEU A 207 3.18 -15.27 -21.26
C LEU A 207 3.44 -15.19 -19.74
N VAL A 208 3.04 -16.22 -19.01
CA VAL A 208 3.23 -16.30 -17.55
C VAL A 208 4.70 -16.50 -17.20
N LYS A 209 5.45 -17.28 -17.96
CA LYS A 209 6.90 -17.47 -17.72
C LYS A 209 7.71 -16.19 -17.91
N GLU A 210 7.29 -15.32 -18.82
CA GLU A 210 7.99 -14.06 -19.11
C GLU A 210 7.81 -12.99 -18.01
N ASP A 211 6.63 -12.97 -17.35
CA ASP A 211 6.23 -11.88 -16.44
C ASP A 211 6.17 -12.26 -14.95
N ALA A 212 6.21 -13.57 -14.61
CA ALA A 212 5.91 -13.98 -13.24
C ALA A 212 7.10 -13.93 -12.29
N LYS A 213 6.88 -13.35 -11.12
CA LYS A 213 7.88 -13.16 -10.07
C LYS A 213 8.07 -14.38 -9.15
N ASP A 214 7.06 -15.24 -9.01
CA ASP A 214 7.06 -16.45 -8.19
C ASP A 214 6.11 -17.53 -8.76
N GLU A 215 6.27 -18.79 -8.32
CA GLU A 215 5.46 -19.94 -8.80
C GLU A 215 3.96 -19.77 -8.50
N LEU A 216 3.59 -19.20 -7.36
CA LEU A 216 2.19 -18.97 -7.01
C LEU A 216 1.54 -17.97 -7.99
N HIS A 217 2.27 -16.92 -8.35
CA HIS A 217 1.79 -15.94 -9.34
C HIS A 217 1.58 -16.57 -10.72
N LYS A 218 2.48 -17.49 -11.13
CA LYS A 218 2.33 -18.25 -12.38
C LYS A 218 1.02 -19.04 -12.41
N ILE A 219 0.76 -19.79 -11.33
CA ILE A 219 -0.45 -20.61 -11.21
C ILE A 219 -1.72 -19.78 -11.24
N LEU A 220 -1.73 -18.68 -10.49
CA LEU A 220 -2.90 -17.79 -10.41
C LEU A 220 -3.19 -17.13 -11.76
N ARG A 221 -2.14 -16.69 -12.48
CA ARG A 221 -2.29 -16.07 -13.79
C ARG A 221 -2.84 -17.02 -14.87
N MET A 222 -2.57 -18.34 -14.77
CA MET A 222 -3.19 -19.35 -15.64
C MET A 222 -4.73 -19.36 -15.56
N ARG A 223 -5.33 -18.88 -14.47
CA ARG A 223 -6.79 -18.76 -14.33
C ARG A 223 -7.37 -17.66 -15.22
N ALA A 224 -6.57 -16.65 -15.56
CA ALA A 224 -6.95 -15.55 -16.44
C ALA A 224 -6.80 -15.87 -17.94
N ARG A 225 -6.60 -17.13 -18.31
CA ARG A 225 -6.56 -17.56 -19.71
C ARG A 225 -7.86 -17.21 -20.45
N PRO A 226 -7.81 -16.91 -21.74
CA PRO A 226 -9.02 -16.74 -22.55
C PRO A 226 -9.98 -17.92 -22.41
N LYS A 227 -11.28 -17.63 -22.30
CA LYS A 227 -12.35 -18.65 -22.27
C LYS A 227 -12.74 -19.01 -23.69
N VAL A 228 -12.96 -20.28 -23.94
CA VAL A 228 -13.47 -20.78 -25.23
C VAL A 228 -14.90 -21.22 -25.02
N ILE A 229 -15.82 -20.53 -25.68
CA ILE A 229 -17.27 -20.82 -25.59
C ILE A 229 -17.78 -21.33 -26.91
N LEU A 230 -18.45 -22.46 -26.86
CA LEU A 230 -19.12 -23.10 -28.00
C LEU A 230 -20.63 -22.84 -27.96
N VAL A 231 -21.17 -22.36 -29.07
CA VAL A 231 -22.61 -22.22 -29.30
C VAL A 231 -22.97 -22.85 -30.65
N ASP A 232 -24.21 -23.28 -30.83
CA ASP A 232 -24.67 -23.99 -32.02
C ASP A 232 -25.83 -23.32 -32.75
N THR A 233 -26.36 -22.19 -32.23
CA THR A 233 -27.44 -21.42 -32.86
C THR A 233 -27.04 -19.95 -33.08
N TYR A 234 -27.72 -19.30 -34.02
CA TYR A 234 -27.53 -17.88 -34.31
C TYR A 234 -27.93 -17.01 -33.12
N GLU A 235 -29.06 -17.32 -32.49
CA GLU A 235 -29.64 -16.56 -31.36
C GLU A 235 -28.74 -16.60 -30.17
N ASP A 236 -28.17 -17.76 -29.83
CA ASP A 236 -27.21 -17.89 -28.71
C ASP A 236 -25.91 -17.16 -29.02
N ALA A 237 -25.43 -17.19 -30.25
CA ALA A 237 -24.26 -16.46 -30.70
C ALA A 237 -24.45 -14.94 -30.54
N VAL A 238 -25.59 -14.40 -31.01
CA VAL A 238 -25.94 -12.98 -30.91
C VAL A 238 -26.06 -12.55 -29.43
N LYS A 239 -26.77 -13.35 -28.64
CA LYS A 239 -26.92 -13.10 -27.19
C LYS A 239 -25.56 -13.04 -26.51
N PHE A 240 -24.67 -14.00 -26.85
CA PHE A 240 -23.33 -14.06 -26.28
C PHE A 240 -22.45 -12.86 -26.71
N ILE A 241 -22.45 -12.51 -27.99
CA ILE A 241 -21.73 -11.33 -28.52
C ILE A 241 -22.17 -10.04 -27.80
N ASN A 242 -23.49 -9.85 -27.61
CA ASN A 242 -24.02 -8.68 -26.93
C ASN A 242 -23.61 -8.61 -25.46
N SER A 243 -23.63 -9.76 -24.76
CA SER A 243 -23.30 -9.83 -23.34
C SER A 243 -21.80 -9.62 -23.07
N TYR A 244 -20.93 -10.09 -23.98
CA TYR A 244 -19.48 -10.11 -23.78
C TYR A 244 -18.69 -9.29 -24.80
N ARG A 245 -19.34 -8.35 -25.52
CA ARG A 245 -18.73 -7.55 -26.60
C ARG A 245 -17.38 -6.93 -26.23
N ARG A 246 -17.23 -6.41 -24.99
CA ARG A 246 -16.00 -5.79 -24.48
C ARG A 246 -14.85 -6.80 -24.39
N TYR A 247 -15.15 -8.03 -24.04
CA TYR A 247 -14.16 -9.07 -23.76
C TYR A 247 -13.88 -9.96 -24.98
N MET A 248 -14.57 -9.74 -26.11
CA MET A 248 -14.45 -10.56 -27.31
C MET A 248 -13.05 -10.46 -27.91
N LEU A 249 -12.37 -11.60 -28.02
CA LEU A 249 -11.07 -11.72 -28.64
C LEU A 249 -11.19 -12.06 -30.14
N CYS A 250 -12.02 -13.04 -30.49
CA CYS A 250 -12.38 -13.39 -31.90
C CYS A 250 -13.70 -14.17 -31.96
N VAL A 251 -14.24 -14.24 -33.15
CA VAL A 251 -15.38 -15.13 -33.50
C VAL A 251 -14.95 -16.08 -34.61
N ILE A 252 -15.11 -17.38 -34.37
CA ILE A 252 -14.89 -18.48 -35.33
C ILE A 252 -16.26 -19.06 -35.63
N SER A 253 -16.71 -18.98 -36.85
CA SER A 253 -18.07 -19.40 -37.26
C SER A 253 -18.06 -20.37 -38.43
N ASP A 254 -18.87 -21.42 -38.33
CA ASP A 254 -19.31 -22.13 -39.52
C ASP A 254 -20.14 -21.21 -40.40
N VAL A 255 -20.33 -21.57 -41.67
CA VAL A 255 -21.24 -20.86 -42.60
C VAL A 255 -22.68 -21.24 -42.35
N LYS A 256 -22.96 -22.55 -42.13
CA LYS A 256 -24.28 -23.14 -42.03
C LYS A 256 -24.56 -23.66 -40.63
N PHE A 257 -25.56 -23.12 -39.98
CA PHE A 257 -26.11 -23.63 -38.74
C PHE A 257 -27.53 -23.10 -38.49
N GLU A 258 -28.16 -23.46 -37.37
CA GLU A 258 -29.56 -23.15 -37.09
C GLU A 258 -29.76 -21.65 -36.80
N LYS A 259 -30.77 -21.07 -37.47
CA LYS A 259 -31.29 -19.72 -37.21
C LYS A 259 -32.82 -19.77 -37.25
N ASP A 260 -33.48 -19.19 -36.24
CA ASP A 260 -34.96 -19.23 -36.06
C ASP A 260 -35.53 -20.68 -36.11
N GLY A 261 -34.79 -21.66 -35.58
CA GLY A 261 -35.18 -23.07 -35.54
C GLY A 261 -35.00 -23.81 -36.84
N ILE A 262 -34.41 -23.21 -37.88
CA ILE A 262 -34.22 -23.80 -39.23
C ILE A 262 -32.75 -23.68 -39.64
N ALA A 263 -32.20 -24.73 -40.28
CA ALA A 263 -30.85 -24.67 -40.83
C ALA A 263 -30.75 -23.60 -41.92
N ASN A 264 -29.85 -22.64 -41.77
CA ASN A 264 -29.65 -21.52 -42.66
C ASN A 264 -28.26 -21.58 -43.30
N GLU A 265 -28.18 -21.54 -44.63
CA GLU A 265 -26.95 -21.69 -45.41
C GLU A 265 -26.00 -20.49 -45.27
N ASP A 266 -26.49 -19.34 -44.83
CA ASP A 266 -25.75 -18.08 -44.71
C ASP A 266 -25.64 -17.56 -43.29
N ALA A 267 -26.09 -18.32 -42.29
CA ALA A 267 -26.13 -17.90 -40.90
C ALA A 267 -24.79 -17.36 -40.38
N GLY A 268 -23.68 -18.01 -40.76
CA GLY A 268 -22.35 -17.57 -40.35
C GLY A 268 -21.91 -16.25 -40.96
N ILE A 269 -22.25 -16.03 -42.23
CA ILE A 269 -21.94 -14.75 -42.92
C ILE A 269 -22.74 -13.59 -42.29
N GLU A 270 -24.03 -13.84 -42.04
CA GLU A 270 -24.90 -12.87 -41.36
C GLU A 270 -24.41 -12.59 -39.94
N LEU A 271 -24.00 -13.60 -39.21
CA LEU A 271 -23.44 -13.44 -37.85
C LEU A 271 -22.14 -12.63 -37.84
N LEU A 272 -21.21 -12.91 -38.76
CA LEU A 272 -19.94 -12.15 -38.82
C LEU A 272 -20.18 -10.69 -39.25
N ASN A 273 -21.13 -10.43 -40.16
CA ASN A 273 -21.57 -9.08 -40.49
C ASN A 273 -22.24 -8.39 -39.29
N TYR A 274 -23.10 -9.08 -38.57
CA TYR A 274 -23.71 -8.57 -37.34
C TYR A 274 -22.62 -8.22 -36.32
N THR A 275 -21.64 -9.10 -36.11
CA THR A 275 -20.52 -8.89 -35.19
C THR A 275 -19.74 -7.64 -35.56
N LYS A 276 -19.37 -7.49 -36.85
CA LYS A 276 -18.65 -6.33 -37.34
C LYS A 276 -19.37 -5.00 -37.12
N ASN A 277 -20.70 -5.00 -37.32
CA ASN A 277 -21.53 -3.80 -37.15
C ASN A 277 -21.85 -3.48 -35.68
N THR A 278 -21.92 -4.49 -34.81
CA THR A 278 -22.23 -4.33 -33.39
C THR A 278 -21.03 -3.94 -32.57
N LEU A 279 -19.84 -4.47 -32.91
CA LEU A 279 -18.59 -4.10 -32.25
C LEU A 279 -18.06 -2.82 -32.90
N LYS A 280 -17.85 -1.78 -32.08
CA LYS A 280 -17.30 -0.49 -32.52
C LYS A 280 -15.81 -0.54 -32.91
N PHE A 281 -15.20 -1.71 -32.83
CA PHE A 281 -13.78 -1.95 -33.10
C PHE A 281 -13.58 -3.28 -33.81
N PRO A 282 -12.61 -3.42 -34.70
CA PRO A 282 -12.34 -4.64 -35.42
C PRO A 282 -11.76 -5.71 -34.49
N ILE A 283 -12.26 -6.92 -34.61
CA ILE A 283 -11.70 -8.15 -34.03
C ILE A 283 -11.42 -9.16 -35.15
N PRO A 284 -10.49 -10.11 -34.98
CA PRO A 284 -10.31 -11.21 -35.90
C PRO A 284 -11.58 -12.04 -36.04
N LEU A 285 -12.01 -12.25 -37.26
CA LEU A 285 -13.16 -13.06 -37.64
C LEU A 285 -12.67 -14.18 -38.51
N LEU A 286 -13.17 -15.39 -38.27
CA LEU A 286 -12.85 -16.59 -39.06
C LEU A 286 -14.13 -17.28 -39.52
N LEU A 287 -14.26 -17.47 -40.85
CA LEU A 287 -15.32 -18.23 -41.46
C LEU A 287 -14.79 -19.59 -41.87
N GLN A 288 -15.55 -20.62 -41.61
CA GLN A 288 -15.24 -22.00 -41.97
C GLN A 288 -16.30 -22.57 -42.90
N SER A 289 -15.90 -23.29 -43.95
CA SER A 289 -16.83 -23.92 -44.85
C SER A 289 -16.21 -25.10 -45.60
N HIS A 290 -17.03 -26.04 -46.05
CA HIS A 290 -16.64 -27.05 -47.01
C HIS A 290 -16.55 -26.50 -48.42
N ASP A 291 -17.33 -25.46 -48.74
CA ASP A 291 -17.37 -24.82 -50.02
C ASP A 291 -16.36 -23.67 -50.10
N ILE A 292 -15.37 -23.81 -51.01
CA ILE A 292 -14.29 -22.83 -51.21
C ILE A 292 -14.81 -21.52 -51.81
N THR A 293 -15.99 -21.49 -52.40
CA THR A 293 -16.61 -20.27 -52.94
C THR A 293 -16.88 -19.25 -51.81
N ASN A 294 -17.08 -19.71 -50.57
CA ASN A 294 -17.25 -18.86 -49.41
C ASN A 294 -15.98 -18.09 -49.01
N ALA A 295 -14.82 -18.43 -49.58
CA ALA A 295 -13.59 -17.68 -49.33
C ALA A 295 -13.67 -16.24 -49.84
N GLN A 296 -14.33 -16.02 -50.99
CA GLN A 296 -14.52 -14.66 -51.52
C GLN A 296 -15.50 -13.87 -50.64
N ARG A 297 -16.58 -14.49 -50.20
CA ARG A 297 -17.57 -13.90 -49.29
C ARG A 297 -16.96 -13.54 -47.94
N ALA A 298 -16.08 -14.40 -47.38
CA ALA A 298 -15.33 -14.11 -46.16
C ALA A 298 -14.45 -12.86 -46.34
N LYS A 299 -13.75 -12.75 -47.47
CA LYS A 299 -12.88 -11.60 -47.78
C LYS A 299 -13.69 -10.30 -47.86
N GLU A 300 -14.88 -10.31 -48.43
CA GLU A 300 -15.76 -9.13 -48.54
C GLU A 300 -16.18 -8.58 -47.16
N ILE A 301 -16.44 -9.45 -46.22
CA ILE A 301 -16.74 -9.06 -44.83
C ILE A 301 -15.48 -8.77 -43.99
N GLY A 302 -14.29 -9.07 -44.53
CA GLY A 302 -12.99 -8.86 -43.83
C GLY A 302 -12.65 -9.99 -42.86
N ALA A 303 -13.23 -11.20 -43.03
CA ALA A 303 -12.92 -12.40 -42.28
C ALA A 303 -11.85 -13.25 -42.96
N ASP A 304 -11.04 -13.95 -42.17
CA ASP A 304 -10.19 -15.03 -42.66
C ASP A 304 -11.06 -16.25 -43.00
N PHE A 305 -10.58 -17.13 -43.90
CA PHE A 305 -11.28 -18.31 -44.36
C PHE A 305 -10.46 -19.58 -44.15
N ILE A 306 -11.10 -20.66 -43.65
CA ILE A 306 -10.53 -21.98 -43.56
C ILE A 306 -11.47 -23.00 -44.26
N ASN A 307 -10.89 -23.82 -45.15
CA ASN A 307 -11.62 -24.93 -45.76
C ASN A 307 -11.68 -26.11 -44.78
N LYS A 308 -12.90 -26.55 -44.41
CA LYS A 308 -13.11 -27.71 -43.54
C LYS A 308 -12.56 -29.02 -44.13
N ASN A 309 -12.38 -29.12 -45.47
CA ASN A 309 -11.79 -30.26 -46.14
C ASN A 309 -10.24 -30.21 -46.20
N SER A 310 -9.60 -29.22 -45.59
CA SER A 310 -8.14 -29.13 -45.55
C SER A 310 -7.56 -30.31 -44.78
N GLU A 311 -6.53 -30.95 -45.31
CA GLU A 311 -5.78 -32.00 -44.61
C GLU A 311 -5.01 -31.43 -43.41
N SER A 312 -4.68 -30.14 -43.44
CA SER A 312 -3.98 -29.39 -42.40
C SER A 312 -4.90 -28.54 -41.49
N LEU A 313 -6.17 -28.86 -41.39
CA LEU A 313 -7.19 -28.06 -40.71
C LEU A 313 -6.80 -27.60 -39.29
N SER A 314 -6.20 -28.50 -38.50
CA SER A 314 -5.71 -28.12 -37.16
C SER A 314 -4.57 -27.12 -37.20
N MET A 315 -3.67 -27.24 -38.19
CA MET A 315 -2.57 -26.29 -38.42
C MET A 315 -3.08 -24.93 -38.92
N ASP A 316 -4.12 -24.96 -39.75
CA ASP A 316 -4.72 -23.71 -40.26
C ASP A 316 -5.37 -22.88 -39.13
N ILE A 317 -6.04 -23.56 -38.18
CA ILE A 317 -6.59 -22.95 -36.96
C ILE A 317 -5.46 -22.41 -36.08
N LEU A 318 -4.40 -23.20 -35.83
CA LEU A 318 -3.22 -22.76 -35.11
C LEU A 318 -2.59 -21.49 -35.74
N ASN A 319 -2.41 -21.51 -37.06
CA ASN A 319 -1.86 -20.34 -37.77
C ASN A 319 -2.74 -19.09 -37.64
N PHE A 320 -4.07 -19.24 -37.68
CA PHE A 320 -5.00 -18.15 -37.43
C PHE A 320 -4.82 -17.61 -36.02
N LEU A 321 -4.80 -18.47 -35.00
CA LEU A 321 -4.62 -18.05 -33.60
C LEU A 321 -3.29 -17.30 -33.38
N TYR A 322 -2.17 -17.81 -33.91
CA TYR A 322 -0.87 -17.20 -33.76
C TYR A 322 -0.75 -15.87 -34.52
N ARG A 323 -1.22 -15.81 -35.77
CA ARG A 323 -1.00 -14.66 -36.64
C ARG A 323 -2.01 -13.54 -36.45
N ARG A 324 -3.26 -13.89 -36.15
CA ARG A 324 -4.37 -12.93 -36.06
C ARG A 324 -4.73 -12.52 -34.67
N LEU A 325 -4.62 -13.43 -33.68
CA LEU A 325 -4.94 -13.11 -32.30
C LEU A 325 -3.78 -12.51 -31.51
N GLY A 326 -2.58 -12.43 -32.11
CA GLY A 326 -1.43 -11.80 -31.45
C GLY A 326 -0.84 -12.63 -30.30
N PHE A 327 -1.03 -13.95 -30.29
CA PHE A 327 -0.40 -14.82 -29.28
C PHE A 327 1.12 -14.95 -29.44
N GLY A 328 1.66 -14.74 -30.67
CA GLY A 328 3.11 -14.72 -30.93
C GLY A 328 3.78 -13.40 -30.58
N ASN A 329 5.09 -13.30 -30.85
CA ASN A 329 5.84 -12.05 -30.74
C ASN A 329 5.19 -10.94 -31.59
N PHE A 330 5.29 -9.69 -31.15
CA PHE A 330 4.87 -8.59 -32.01
C PHE A 330 5.96 -8.32 -33.05
N VAL A 331 5.61 -8.53 -34.33
CA VAL A 331 6.54 -8.25 -35.43
C VAL A 331 6.25 -6.88 -35.98
N PHE A 332 7.18 -5.93 -35.73
CA PHE A 332 7.11 -4.61 -36.37
C PHE A 332 7.44 -4.73 -37.86
N LYS A 333 6.54 -4.24 -38.71
CA LYS A 333 6.65 -4.30 -40.16
C LYS A 333 6.72 -2.92 -40.76
N GLY A 334 7.51 -2.77 -41.79
CA GLY A 334 7.55 -1.57 -42.60
C GLY A 334 6.26 -1.34 -43.40
N ILE A 335 6.19 -0.20 -44.08
CA ILE A 335 5.07 0.15 -44.97
C ILE A 335 4.88 -0.87 -46.12
N ASP A 336 5.97 -1.53 -46.52
CA ASP A 336 6.05 -2.61 -47.49
C ASP A 336 5.56 -3.96 -46.95
N GLY A 337 5.27 -4.04 -45.65
CA GLY A 337 4.85 -5.26 -44.93
C GLY A 337 6.00 -6.21 -44.54
N LEU A 338 7.26 -5.82 -44.81
CA LEU A 338 8.44 -6.61 -44.44
C LEU A 338 8.76 -6.44 -42.92
N PRO A 339 9.24 -7.49 -42.25
CA PRO A 339 9.59 -7.43 -40.82
C PRO A 339 10.83 -6.56 -40.59
N ILE A 340 10.78 -5.67 -39.59
CA ILE A 340 11.90 -4.79 -39.19
C ILE A 340 12.52 -5.34 -37.90
N THR A 341 11.69 -5.60 -36.87
CA THR A 341 12.10 -6.12 -35.58
C THR A 341 10.91 -6.82 -34.91
N GLU A 342 11.16 -7.53 -33.83
CA GLU A 342 10.09 -8.17 -33.05
C GLU A 342 10.21 -7.89 -31.57
N ALA A 343 9.10 -7.84 -30.85
CA ALA A 343 9.03 -7.73 -29.39
C ALA A 343 8.34 -8.97 -28.80
N ARG A 344 8.94 -9.54 -27.78
CA ARG A 344 8.45 -10.72 -27.07
C ARG A 344 7.45 -10.37 -25.99
N ASN A 345 7.76 -9.29 -25.24
CA ASN A 345 6.99 -8.81 -24.11
C ASN A 345 6.69 -7.30 -24.22
N ILE A 346 5.90 -6.77 -23.26
CA ILE A 346 5.47 -5.38 -23.28
C ILE A 346 6.64 -4.39 -23.08
N SER A 347 7.62 -4.75 -22.26
CA SER A 347 8.79 -3.91 -22.03
C SER A 347 9.64 -3.75 -23.29
N GLU A 348 9.93 -4.88 -23.99
CA GLU A 348 10.60 -4.85 -25.29
C GLU A 348 9.77 -4.10 -26.34
N PHE A 349 8.44 -4.24 -26.31
CA PHE A 349 7.54 -3.52 -27.22
C PHE A 349 7.65 -2.00 -27.00
N GLN A 350 7.62 -1.54 -25.76
CA GLN A 350 7.75 -0.12 -25.42
C GLN A 350 9.12 0.44 -25.81
N GLU A 351 10.19 -0.32 -25.54
CA GLU A 351 11.54 0.08 -25.90
C GLU A 351 11.69 0.25 -27.41
N LYS A 352 11.26 -0.77 -28.18
CA LYS A 352 11.35 -0.73 -29.64
C LYS A 352 10.42 0.30 -30.27
N LEU A 353 9.24 0.53 -29.65
CA LEU A 353 8.33 1.56 -30.13
C LEU A 353 8.95 2.95 -30.16
N LYS A 354 9.94 3.23 -29.31
CA LYS A 354 10.68 4.52 -29.31
C LYS A 354 11.45 4.75 -30.60
N ASP A 355 12.00 3.67 -31.21
CA ASP A 355 13.00 3.76 -32.27
C ASP A 355 12.51 3.24 -33.63
N ILE A 356 11.30 2.63 -33.74
CA ILE A 356 10.80 2.12 -35.02
C ILE A 356 10.57 3.26 -36.03
N PRO A 357 10.80 3.03 -37.35
CA PRO A 357 10.53 4.01 -38.38
C PRO A 357 9.05 4.42 -38.45
N GLU A 358 8.77 5.66 -38.87
CA GLU A 358 7.41 6.18 -39.04
C GLU A 358 6.53 5.30 -39.95
N GLY A 359 7.11 4.72 -41.00
CA GLY A 359 6.39 3.79 -41.88
C GLY A 359 5.84 2.55 -41.16
N ALA A 360 6.52 2.09 -40.10
CA ALA A 360 5.99 0.99 -39.28
C ALA A 360 4.82 1.44 -38.41
N LEU A 361 4.89 2.66 -37.85
CA LEU A 361 3.76 3.25 -37.12
C LEU A 361 2.53 3.39 -38.01
N GLN A 362 2.71 3.88 -39.22
CA GLN A 362 1.63 3.99 -40.20
C GLN A 362 1.05 2.65 -40.60
N TYR A 363 1.89 1.63 -40.83
CA TYR A 363 1.45 0.26 -41.11
C TYR A 363 0.60 -0.34 -40.01
N HIS A 364 1.05 -0.27 -38.76
CA HIS A 364 0.39 -0.88 -37.61
C HIS A 364 -0.79 -0.06 -37.10
N GLY A 365 -0.68 1.28 -37.13
CA GLY A 365 -1.76 2.19 -36.73
C GLY A 365 -3.01 2.08 -37.60
N SER A 366 -2.83 1.90 -38.93
CA SER A 366 -3.94 1.71 -39.89
C SER A 366 -4.64 0.35 -39.75
N ARG A 367 -4.00 -0.64 -39.09
CA ARG A 367 -4.50 -2.03 -38.92
C ARG A 367 -4.91 -2.37 -37.49
N ASN A 368 -4.79 -1.41 -36.59
CA ASN A 368 -5.07 -1.60 -35.16
C ASN A 368 -4.28 -2.77 -34.51
N SER A 369 -3.08 -3.05 -35.05
CA SER A 369 -2.27 -4.21 -34.65
C SER A 369 -1.82 -4.12 -33.21
N PHE A 370 -1.54 -2.91 -32.68
CA PHE A 370 -1.09 -2.69 -31.30
C PHE A 370 -2.14 -3.13 -30.28
N SER A 371 -3.38 -2.66 -30.45
CA SER A 371 -4.46 -3.01 -29.53
C SER A 371 -4.81 -4.50 -29.58
N THR A 372 -4.75 -5.15 -30.74
CA THR A 372 -5.01 -6.57 -30.89
C THR A 372 -3.97 -7.40 -30.11
N TRP A 373 -2.67 -7.05 -30.25
CA TRP A 373 -1.60 -7.74 -29.56
C TRP A 373 -1.65 -7.55 -28.04
N LEU A 374 -1.95 -6.34 -27.57
CA LEU A 374 -2.13 -6.04 -26.16
C LEU A 374 -3.36 -6.78 -25.58
N MET A 375 -4.46 -6.85 -26.36
CA MET A 375 -5.65 -7.58 -25.96
C MET A 375 -5.34 -9.08 -25.74
N ALA A 376 -4.57 -9.70 -26.63
CA ALA A 376 -4.15 -11.09 -26.49
C ALA A 376 -3.34 -11.35 -25.22
N ARG A 377 -2.58 -10.37 -24.75
CA ARG A 377 -1.75 -10.43 -23.53
C ARG A 377 -2.48 -10.06 -22.24
N GLY A 378 -3.75 -9.70 -22.32
CA GLY A 378 -4.54 -9.32 -21.15
C GLY A 378 -4.40 -7.87 -20.72
N GLU A 379 -3.69 -7.04 -21.50
CA GLU A 379 -3.57 -5.60 -21.24
C GLU A 379 -4.78 -4.85 -21.80
N ILE A 380 -5.98 -5.21 -21.29
CA ILE A 380 -7.26 -4.72 -21.79
C ILE A 380 -7.37 -3.21 -21.69
N ASN A 381 -6.97 -2.63 -20.56
CA ASN A 381 -7.04 -1.19 -20.34
C ASN A 381 -6.18 -0.41 -21.35
N MET A 382 -4.98 -0.91 -21.70
CA MET A 382 -4.14 -0.33 -22.75
C MET A 382 -4.78 -0.52 -24.12
N ALA A 383 -5.22 -1.75 -24.43
CA ALA A 383 -5.83 -2.08 -25.70
C ALA A 383 -7.09 -1.25 -25.96
N GLU A 384 -7.96 -1.05 -24.99
CA GLU A 384 -9.19 -0.27 -25.13
C GLU A 384 -8.94 1.21 -25.41
N ARG A 385 -7.88 1.79 -24.85
CA ARG A 385 -7.51 3.20 -25.13
C ARG A 385 -6.94 3.38 -26.53
N LEU A 386 -6.29 2.34 -27.09
CA LEU A 386 -5.73 2.38 -28.44
C LEU A 386 -6.74 1.93 -29.51
N ARG A 387 -7.67 1.04 -29.18
CA ARG A 387 -8.57 0.36 -30.10
C ARG A 387 -9.50 1.25 -30.93
N PRO A 388 -10.09 2.33 -30.41
CA PRO A 388 -10.97 3.21 -31.17
C PRO A 388 -10.22 4.14 -32.10
N LEU A 389 -8.90 4.24 -31.99
CA LEU A 389 -8.09 5.24 -32.70
C LEU A 389 -7.44 4.61 -33.94
N GLN A 390 -7.44 5.37 -35.02
CA GLN A 390 -6.78 5.02 -36.29
C GLN A 390 -5.67 6.03 -36.59
N MET A 391 -4.82 5.69 -37.54
CA MET A 391 -3.75 6.61 -37.98
C MET A 391 -4.30 7.96 -38.45
N SER A 392 -5.51 7.98 -39.01
CA SER A 392 -6.20 9.21 -39.46
C SER A 392 -6.52 10.20 -38.32
N ASP A 393 -6.60 9.72 -37.07
CA ASP A 393 -6.90 10.55 -35.91
C ASP A 393 -5.68 11.33 -35.41
N PHE A 394 -4.50 10.99 -35.92
CA PHE A 394 -3.22 11.63 -35.60
C PHE A 394 -2.70 12.39 -36.79
N GLY A 395 -2.28 13.65 -36.61
CA GLY A 395 -1.74 14.47 -37.68
C GLY A 395 -0.42 13.92 -38.25
N THR A 396 0.38 13.23 -37.45
CA THR A 396 1.66 12.61 -37.84
C THR A 396 1.85 11.25 -37.17
N PRO A 397 2.65 10.34 -37.75
CA PRO A 397 3.00 9.06 -37.07
C PRO A 397 3.69 9.26 -35.73
N GLU A 398 4.45 10.31 -35.55
CA GLU A 398 5.14 10.62 -34.32
C GLU A 398 4.16 10.97 -33.16
N LEU A 399 3.05 11.64 -33.47
CA LEU A 399 1.97 11.87 -32.47
C LEU A 399 1.32 10.56 -32.04
N LEU A 400 1.16 9.59 -32.93
CA LEU A 400 0.70 8.24 -32.55
C LEU A 400 1.72 7.55 -31.63
N ARG A 401 3.02 7.65 -31.93
CA ARG A 401 4.09 7.11 -31.07
C ARG A 401 3.99 7.68 -29.66
N GLN A 402 3.99 9.01 -29.56
CA GLN A 402 3.92 9.70 -28.26
C GLN A 402 2.67 9.32 -27.50
N PHE A 403 1.52 9.30 -28.16
CA PHE A 403 0.27 8.87 -27.55
C PHE A 403 0.32 7.43 -27.01
N CYS A 404 0.87 6.48 -27.76
CA CYS A 404 1.05 5.10 -27.31
C CYS A 404 1.94 5.05 -26.06
N LEU A 405 3.08 5.72 -26.07
CA LEU A 405 4.00 5.78 -24.92
C LEU A 405 3.33 6.38 -23.68
N ASP A 406 2.57 7.46 -23.86
CA ASP A 406 1.82 8.11 -22.78
C ASP A 406 0.72 7.20 -22.21
N VAL A 407 0.00 6.47 -23.06
CA VAL A 407 -0.99 5.47 -22.63
C VAL A 407 -0.32 4.36 -21.79
N PHE A 408 0.82 3.85 -22.25
CA PHE A 408 1.55 2.84 -21.50
C PHE A 408 2.01 3.35 -20.14
N LYS A 409 2.62 4.55 -20.11
CA LYS A 409 3.06 5.20 -18.88
C LYS A 409 1.89 5.40 -17.93
N LYS A 410 0.79 5.99 -18.40
CA LYS A 410 -0.39 6.26 -17.57
C LYS A 410 -1.00 5.00 -16.98
N VAL A 411 -1.20 3.95 -17.77
CA VAL A 411 -1.77 2.68 -17.28
C VAL A 411 -0.83 2.00 -16.30
N ARG A 412 0.51 2.04 -16.54
CA ARG A 412 1.51 1.51 -15.61
C ARG A 412 1.45 2.23 -14.26
N PHE A 413 1.40 3.56 -14.26
CA PHE A 413 1.28 4.37 -13.04
C PHE A 413 -0.04 4.10 -12.31
N GLU A 414 -1.17 4.00 -13.03
CA GLU A 414 -2.47 3.66 -12.43
C GLU A 414 -2.48 2.30 -11.74
N LYS A 415 -1.77 1.31 -12.28
CA LYS A 415 -1.63 -0.04 -11.67
C LYS A 415 -0.73 -0.04 -10.43
N LEU A 416 0.23 0.88 -10.35
CA LEU A 416 1.22 0.94 -9.28
C LEU A 416 0.80 1.81 -8.10
N ARG A 417 -0.28 2.58 -8.22
CA ARG A 417 -0.78 3.45 -7.16
C ARG A 417 -0.97 2.72 -5.84
N GLY A 418 -0.51 3.31 -4.73
CA GLY A 418 -0.61 2.75 -3.39
C GLY A 418 0.24 1.51 -3.16
N THR A 419 1.21 1.20 -4.04
CA THR A 419 2.08 0.03 -3.91
C THR A 419 3.54 0.40 -3.69
N ILE A 420 4.37 -0.61 -3.40
CA ILE A 420 5.82 -0.47 -3.30
C ILE A 420 6.42 -0.97 -4.61
N VAL A 421 7.14 -0.10 -5.32
CA VAL A 421 7.75 -0.41 -6.61
C VAL A 421 9.27 -0.50 -6.51
N ASN A 422 9.90 -1.32 -7.33
CA ASN A 422 11.35 -1.32 -7.43
C ASN A 422 11.83 -0.05 -8.13
N PHE A 423 13.01 0.41 -7.79
CA PHE A 423 13.62 1.60 -8.34
C PHE A 423 13.68 1.59 -9.87
N ASP A 424 13.13 2.64 -10.44
CA ASP A 424 13.22 3.03 -11.84
C ASP A 424 13.27 4.58 -11.85
N PRO A 425 14.18 5.23 -12.56
CA PRO A 425 14.23 6.69 -12.61
C PRO A 425 12.91 7.38 -12.94
N GLU A 426 12.08 6.79 -13.81
CA GLU A 426 10.76 7.32 -14.17
C GLU A 426 9.78 7.41 -12.98
N PHE A 427 10.04 6.69 -11.88
CA PHE A 427 9.15 6.63 -10.72
C PHE A 427 9.50 7.60 -9.60
N VAL A 428 10.68 8.21 -9.66
CA VAL A 428 11.23 8.99 -8.53
C VAL A 428 10.36 10.19 -8.14
N HIS A 429 9.76 10.89 -9.09
CA HIS A 429 8.92 12.07 -8.85
C HIS A 429 7.47 11.75 -8.42
N SER A 430 7.10 10.49 -8.32
CA SER A 430 5.72 10.12 -8.01
C SER A 430 5.46 10.07 -6.51
N ASN A 431 4.40 10.72 -6.09
CA ASN A 431 3.85 10.67 -4.73
C ASN A 431 2.70 9.66 -4.57
N GLN A 432 2.47 8.79 -5.56
CA GLN A 432 1.38 7.82 -5.60
C GLN A 432 1.82 6.39 -5.24
N PHE A 433 3.11 6.15 -5.05
CA PHE A 433 3.69 4.87 -4.65
C PHE A 433 5.05 5.08 -3.98
N ILE A 434 5.54 4.05 -3.31
CA ILE A 434 6.85 4.07 -2.63
C ILE A 434 7.89 3.41 -3.53
N VAL A 435 9.02 4.08 -3.76
CA VAL A 435 10.14 3.56 -4.53
C VAL A 435 11.10 2.78 -3.62
N ARG A 436 11.40 1.53 -3.94
CA ARG A 436 12.32 0.70 -3.18
C ARG A 436 13.68 0.60 -3.87
N LEU A 437 14.70 1.24 -3.28
CA LEU A 437 16.09 1.23 -3.77
C LEU A 437 16.80 -0.11 -3.49
N ALA A 438 16.57 -0.71 -2.33
CA ALA A 438 17.12 -2.00 -1.93
C ALA A 438 16.08 -2.90 -1.26
N LYS A 439 16.28 -4.22 -1.32
CA LYS A 439 15.38 -5.22 -0.75
C LYS A 439 15.43 -5.24 0.79
N GLY A 440 14.47 -5.90 1.41
CA GLY A 440 14.35 -6.10 2.85
C GLY A 440 13.11 -5.45 3.43
N SER A 441 12.99 -5.49 4.75
CA SER A 441 11.94 -4.78 5.50
C SER A 441 12.08 -3.28 5.27
N LEU A 442 10.94 -2.58 5.26
CA LEU A 442 10.92 -1.12 5.16
C LEU A 442 11.14 -0.43 6.53
N GLY A 443 11.22 -1.20 7.62
CA GLY A 443 11.23 -0.67 8.98
C GLY A 443 9.88 -0.09 9.41
N GLY A 444 9.80 0.47 10.61
CA GLY A 444 8.56 0.99 11.17
C GLY A 444 8.01 2.21 10.43
N LYS A 445 8.81 3.28 10.33
CA LYS A 445 8.41 4.50 9.58
C LYS A 445 8.09 4.18 8.12
N GLY A 446 8.94 3.36 7.45
CA GLY A 446 8.72 2.99 6.06
C GLY A 446 7.42 2.19 5.86
N ARG A 447 7.06 1.30 6.79
CA ARG A 447 5.77 0.59 6.79
C ARG A 447 4.60 1.55 6.98
N GLY A 448 4.73 2.49 7.93
CA GLY A 448 3.72 3.52 8.18
C GLY A 448 3.46 4.39 6.95
N ILE A 449 4.50 4.89 6.29
CA ILE A 449 4.38 5.70 5.06
C ILE A 449 3.78 4.87 3.91
N ALA A 450 4.19 3.61 3.75
CA ALA A 450 3.63 2.72 2.73
C ALA A 450 2.14 2.42 3.00
N PHE A 451 1.75 2.27 4.26
CA PHE A 451 0.35 2.14 4.67
C PHE A 451 -0.45 3.41 4.34
N ILE A 452 0.05 4.61 4.69
CA ILE A 452 -0.60 5.89 4.34
C ILE A 452 -0.76 6.00 2.82
N CYS A 453 0.29 5.71 2.04
CA CYS A 453 0.25 5.75 0.59
C CYS A 453 -0.86 4.84 0.02
N ASN A 454 -0.90 3.59 0.47
CA ASN A 454 -1.93 2.65 0.08
C ASN A 454 -3.33 3.14 0.50
N PHE A 455 -3.46 3.66 1.71
CA PHE A 455 -4.72 4.13 2.27
C PHE A 455 -5.30 5.30 1.46
N ILE A 456 -4.49 6.33 1.20
CA ILE A 456 -4.89 7.52 0.43
C ILE A 456 -5.31 7.13 -0.99
N GLU A 457 -4.57 6.26 -1.64
CA GLU A 457 -4.84 5.87 -3.02
C GLU A 457 -6.06 4.94 -3.17
N ASN A 458 -6.57 4.35 -2.08
CA ASN A 458 -7.77 3.50 -2.09
C ASN A 458 -9.05 4.21 -1.62
N ILE A 459 -8.96 5.48 -1.17
CA ILE A 459 -10.08 6.32 -0.78
C ILE A 459 -10.16 7.54 -1.70
N ASP A 460 -11.36 7.88 -2.16
CA ASP A 460 -11.60 9.09 -2.96
C ASP A 460 -11.90 10.28 -2.04
N PHE A 461 -10.85 10.86 -1.47
CA PHE A 461 -10.96 12.01 -0.55
C PHE A 461 -11.60 13.26 -1.19
N ARG A 462 -11.54 13.41 -2.52
CA ARG A 462 -12.16 14.55 -3.20
C ARG A 462 -13.68 14.65 -3.02
N LYS A 463 -14.32 13.54 -2.68
CA LYS A 463 -15.75 13.51 -2.36
C LYS A 463 -16.09 14.22 -1.06
N PHE A 464 -15.13 14.31 -0.15
CA PHE A 464 -15.28 14.86 1.20
C PHE A 464 -14.56 16.19 1.34
N ILE A 465 -13.36 16.28 0.76
CA ILE A 465 -12.48 17.45 0.80
C ILE A 465 -12.12 17.84 -0.65
N PRO A 466 -13.05 18.52 -1.39
CA PRO A 466 -12.85 18.83 -2.80
C PRO A 466 -11.75 19.89 -3.05
N ASP A 467 -11.53 20.78 -2.08
CA ASP A 467 -10.73 22.00 -2.23
C ASP A 467 -9.27 21.82 -1.77
N MET A 468 -8.85 20.58 -1.43
CA MET A 468 -7.49 20.29 -1.02
C MET A 468 -7.04 18.89 -1.46
N ASN A 469 -5.78 18.77 -1.89
CA ASN A 469 -5.17 17.46 -2.13
C ASN A 469 -4.68 16.85 -0.82
N ILE A 470 -4.80 15.52 -0.68
CA ILE A 470 -4.18 14.74 0.41
C ILE A 470 -3.19 13.78 -0.23
N ARG A 471 -1.90 13.89 0.11
CA ARG A 471 -0.79 13.14 -0.51
C ARG A 471 0.28 12.75 0.51
N ILE A 472 1.24 11.92 0.08
CA ILE A 472 2.54 11.76 0.73
C ILE A 472 3.59 12.51 -0.10
N PRO A 473 4.72 12.94 0.47
CA PRO A 473 5.86 13.39 -0.33
C PRO A 473 6.46 12.23 -1.14
N SER A 474 7.17 12.55 -2.22
CA SER A 474 7.94 11.56 -2.96
C SER A 474 8.91 10.84 -2.01
N THR A 475 8.83 9.51 -1.98
CA THR A 475 9.53 8.70 -0.97
C THR A 475 10.23 7.50 -1.61
N ALA A 476 11.53 7.37 -1.32
CA ALA A 476 12.32 6.20 -1.65
C ALA A 476 12.83 5.50 -0.37
N ILE A 477 12.96 4.17 -0.39
CA ILE A 477 13.36 3.41 0.79
C ILE A 477 14.49 2.43 0.45
N ILE A 478 15.54 2.46 1.26
CA ILE A 478 16.59 1.45 1.30
C ILE A 478 16.14 0.42 2.34
N GLY A 479 15.79 -0.80 1.90
CA GLY A 479 15.32 -1.85 2.81
C GLY A 479 16.43 -2.42 3.69
N ALA A 480 16.05 -3.00 4.82
CA ALA A 480 16.96 -3.45 5.89
C ALA A 480 17.98 -4.52 5.46
N LEU A 481 17.75 -5.26 4.37
CA LEU A 481 18.77 -6.19 3.84
C LEU A 481 20.03 -5.47 3.33
N GLU A 482 19.96 -4.19 2.99
CA GLU A 482 21.14 -3.42 2.59
C GLU A 482 22.01 -3.06 3.80
N PHE A 483 21.40 -2.86 4.98
CA PHE A 483 22.13 -2.72 6.23
C PHE A 483 22.94 -4.00 6.55
N ASP A 484 22.29 -5.17 6.51
CA ASP A 484 22.98 -6.46 6.73
C ASP A 484 24.15 -6.63 5.76
N LYS A 485 23.92 -6.36 4.46
CA LYS A 485 24.93 -6.45 3.42
C LYS A 485 26.09 -5.47 3.65
N PHE A 486 25.78 -4.24 4.08
CA PHE A 486 26.79 -3.23 4.40
C PHE A 486 27.68 -3.66 5.57
N VAL A 487 27.07 -4.16 6.64
CA VAL A 487 27.80 -4.65 7.83
C VAL A 487 28.67 -5.88 7.48
N GLU A 488 28.12 -6.83 6.71
CA GLU A 488 28.83 -8.05 6.29
C GLU A 488 30.02 -7.74 5.36
N MET A 489 29.80 -6.91 4.33
CA MET A 489 30.81 -6.58 3.31
C MET A 489 32.01 -5.85 3.92
N ASN A 490 31.79 -5.03 4.94
CA ASN A 490 32.84 -4.27 5.62
C ASN A 490 33.37 -4.96 6.89
N ASN A 491 32.95 -6.20 7.19
CA ASN A 491 33.36 -7.00 8.35
C ASN A 491 33.14 -6.26 9.70
N LEU A 492 32.03 -5.53 9.84
CA LEU A 492 31.79 -4.69 11.02
C LEU A 492 31.24 -5.46 12.23
N TYR A 493 30.85 -6.74 12.11
CA TYR A 493 30.17 -7.48 13.18
C TYR A 493 30.97 -7.51 14.50
N ASP A 494 32.25 -7.80 14.42
CA ASP A 494 33.10 -7.91 15.62
C ASP A 494 33.29 -6.52 16.27
N ASP A 495 33.42 -5.46 15.46
CA ASP A 495 33.66 -4.11 15.93
C ASP A 495 32.42 -3.52 16.63
N ILE A 496 31.21 -3.63 16.04
CA ILE A 496 29.99 -3.02 16.53
C ILE A 496 29.44 -3.65 17.81
N TYR A 497 29.76 -4.94 18.07
CA TYR A 497 29.29 -5.63 19.29
C TYR A 497 30.36 -5.79 20.37
N SER A 498 31.62 -5.52 20.06
CA SER A 498 32.73 -5.57 21.06
C SER A 498 33.13 -4.19 21.58
N LEU A 499 32.86 -3.13 20.82
CA LEU A 499 33.17 -1.76 21.23
C LEU A 499 32.02 -1.14 22.04
N ASN A 500 32.33 -0.58 23.20
CA ASN A 500 31.36 0.19 24.02
C ASN A 500 31.54 1.70 23.81
N ASP A 501 32.11 2.12 22.68
CA ASP A 501 32.36 3.53 22.34
C ASP A 501 31.66 3.88 21.02
N TYR A 502 30.59 4.62 21.10
CA TYR A 502 29.80 5.06 19.92
C TYR A 502 30.64 5.84 18.90
N GLU A 503 31.58 6.68 19.36
CA GLU A 503 32.42 7.45 18.44
C GLU A 503 33.35 6.56 17.59
N ALA A 504 33.87 5.49 18.19
CA ALA A 504 34.67 4.50 17.48
C ALA A 504 33.78 3.73 16.47
N ILE A 505 32.60 3.26 16.88
CA ILE A 505 31.63 2.59 16.02
C ILE A 505 31.23 3.51 14.87
N ARG A 506 30.85 4.75 15.13
CA ARG A 506 30.48 5.75 14.12
C ARG A 506 31.60 5.93 13.08
N LYS A 507 32.85 5.99 13.51
CA LYS A 507 34.01 6.11 12.63
C LYS A 507 34.13 4.88 11.68
N HIS A 508 33.93 3.66 12.19
CA HIS A 508 33.95 2.46 11.36
C HIS A 508 32.87 2.50 10.27
N PHE A 509 31.64 2.96 10.59
CA PHE A 509 30.60 3.13 9.59
C PHE A 509 30.95 4.18 8.52
N LEU A 510 31.56 5.29 8.92
CA LEU A 510 31.95 6.37 8.00
C LEU A 510 33.07 5.94 7.06
N ASP A 511 34.03 5.16 7.54
CA ASP A 511 35.19 4.65 6.79
C ASP A 511 34.80 3.49 5.83
N SER A 512 33.63 2.89 6.00
CA SER A 512 33.11 1.76 5.22
C SER A 512 32.53 2.18 3.88
N GLU A 513 32.47 1.27 2.90
CA GLU A 513 31.94 1.53 1.56
C GLU A 513 30.62 0.80 1.28
N PHE A 514 29.77 1.42 0.46
CA PHE A 514 28.59 0.77 -0.08
C PHE A 514 28.90 -0.09 -1.31
N ASP A 515 28.09 -1.14 -1.51
CA ASP A 515 28.11 -1.94 -2.74
C ASP A 515 27.84 -1.08 -3.99
N GLU A 516 28.51 -1.42 -5.10
CA GLU A 516 28.41 -0.68 -6.36
C GLU A 516 26.96 -0.60 -6.91
N SER A 517 26.14 -1.63 -6.65
CA SER A 517 24.75 -1.65 -7.11
C SER A 517 23.92 -0.56 -6.45
N ILE A 518 24.01 -0.36 -5.12
CA ILE A 518 23.27 0.69 -4.41
C ILE A 518 23.87 2.06 -4.74
N ARG A 519 25.20 2.19 -4.87
CA ARG A 519 25.86 3.44 -5.30
C ARG A 519 25.30 3.94 -6.62
N LYS A 520 25.23 3.09 -7.64
CA LYS A 520 24.68 3.42 -8.96
C LYS A 520 23.21 3.87 -8.89
N LYS A 521 22.42 3.24 -8.02
CA LYS A 521 21.00 3.64 -7.85
C LYS A 521 20.87 4.98 -7.16
N LEU A 522 21.66 5.26 -6.12
CA LEU A 522 21.67 6.54 -5.42
C LEU A 522 22.09 7.68 -6.35
N HIS A 523 23.10 7.48 -7.19
CA HIS A 523 23.49 8.45 -8.21
C HIS A 523 22.37 8.74 -9.23
N LYS A 524 21.69 7.69 -9.71
CA LYS A 524 20.55 7.87 -10.63
C LYS A 524 19.39 8.56 -9.91
N TYR A 525 19.12 8.23 -8.66
CA TYR A 525 18.10 8.86 -7.85
C TYR A 525 18.35 10.37 -7.68
N LEU A 526 19.57 10.76 -7.31
CA LEU A 526 19.95 12.17 -7.15
C LEU A 526 19.93 12.96 -8.45
N LYS A 527 20.07 12.34 -9.64
CA LYS A 527 19.91 13.01 -10.93
C LYS A 527 18.48 13.46 -11.19
N GLU A 528 17.52 12.71 -10.67
CA GLU A 528 16.10 13.01 -10.87
C GLU A 528 15.54 13.97 -9.80
N ILE A 529 16.17 14.10 -8.62
CA ILE A 529 15.69 14.95 -7.52
C ILE A 529 16.54 16.20 -7.37
N ASP A 530 15.89 17.34 -7.36
CA ASP A 530 16.48 18.67 -7.16
C ASP A 530 16.05 19.35 -5.84
N LYS A 531 15.00 18.80 -5.17
CA LYS A 531 14.49 19.33 -3.91
C LYS A 531 15.31 18.85 -2.71
N PRO A 532 15.26 19.57 -1.59
CA PRO A 532 15.79 19.08 -0.32
C PRO A 532 15.19 17.73 0.07
N ILE A 533 15.98 16.90 0.72
CA ILE A 533 15.60 15.54 1.11
C ILE A 533 15.82 15.31 2.61
N ALA A 534 14.91 14.56 3.21
CA ALA A 534 15.04 14.03 4.56
C ALA A 534 15.54 12.57 4.49
N VAL A 535 16.65 12.28 5.16
CA VAL A 535 17.22 10.94 5.33
C VAL A 535 16.87 10.49 6.74
N ARG A 536 15.88 9.60 6.85
CA ARG A 536 15.25 9.23 8.12
C ARG A 536 15.54 7.77 8.46
N SER A 537 15.81 7.49 9.71
CA SER A 537 15.83 6.14 10.24
C SER A 537 14.50 5.44 10.06
N SER A 538 14.54 4.14 9.91
CA SER A 538 13.38 3.26 9.91
C SER A 538 13.79 1.89 10.46
N GLY A 539 13.99 1.81 11.76
CA GLY A 539 14.30 0.57 12.46
C GLY A 539 13.15 -0.43 12.41
N LEU A 540 13.42 -1.71 12.62
CA LEU A 540 12.37 -2.74 12.61
C LEU A 540 11.37 -2.56 13.73
N PHE A 541 11.83 -2.10 14.90
CA PHE A 541 11.02 -1.88 16.10
C PHE A 541 10.49 -0.45 16.20
N GLU A 542 11.03 0.47 15.40
CA GLU A 542 10.57 1.86 15.37
C GLU A 542 9.11 1.95 14.94
N ASP A 543 8.30 2.77 15.64
CA ASP A 543 6.85 2.90 15.42
C ASP A 543 6.08 1.56 15.49
N SER A 544 6.53 0.63 16.34
CA SER A 544 5.84 -0.64 16.56
C SER A 544 4.52 -0.43 17.33
N LEU A 545 3.53 -1.32 17.12
CA LEU A 545 2.22 -1.21 17.79
C LEU A 545 2.27 -1.42 19.30
N LEU A 546 3.26 -2.14 19.81
CA LEU A 546 3.34 -2.50 21.23
C LEU A 546 4.33 -1.65 22.03
N GLN A 547 5.42 -1.22 21.39
CA GLN A 547 6.50 -0.46 22.03
C GLN A 547 7.11 0.49 20.99
N PRO A 548 6.49 1.66 20.74
CA PRO A 548 6.98 2.59 19.73
C PRO A 548 8.26 3.27 20.18
N PHE A 549 9.30 3.15 19.35
CA PHE A 549 10.52 3.93 19.46
C PHE A 549 10.31 5.27 18.72
N SER A 550 10.48 6.40 19.37
CA SER A 550 10.36 7.69 18.70
C SER A 550 11.51 8.62 19.10
N GLY A 551 12.18 9.20 18.09
CA GLY A 551 13.26 10.17 18.31
C GLY A 551 14.54 9.60 18.92
N VAL A 552 14.73 8.28 18.87
CA VAL A 552 15.93 7.60 19.38
C VAL A 552 17.03 7.55 18.31
N TYR A 553 16.62 7.40 17.03
CA TYR A 553 17.54 7.32 15.90
C TYR A 553 17.61 8.63 15.12
N ALA A 554 18.71 8.82 14.39
CA ALA A 554 19.03 10.05 13.69
C ALA A 554 18.15 10.31 12.45
N THR A 555 17.94 11.60 12.17
CA THR A 555 17.29 12.11 10.95
C THR A 555 18.08 13.31 10.42
N TYR A 556 18.48 13.28 9.17
CA TYR A 556 19.23 14.35 8.52
C TYR A 556 18.41 15.01 7.41
N LEU A 557 18.36 16.36 7.42
CA LEU A 557 17.80 17.14 6.32
C LEU A 557 18.94 17.69 5.46
N LEU A 558 18.93 17.32 4.17
CA LEU A 558 19.96 17.73 3.22
C LEU A 558 19.38 18.74 2.21
N PRO A 559 20.03 19.88 1.98
CA PRO A 559 19.62 20.87 0.98
C PRO A 559 19.58 20.33 -0.45
N ASN A 560 20.44 19.35 -0.76
CA ASN A 560 20.52 18.67 -2.05
C ASN A 560 20.69 19.65 -3.26
N ASN A 561 21.33 20.80 -3.05
CA ASN A 561 21.39 21.92 -4.00
C ASN A 561 22.80 22.21 -4.54
N HIS A 562 23.78 21.36 -4.26
CA HIS A 562 25.13 21.53 -4.80
C HIS A 562 25.14 21.21 -6.31
N GLU A 563 25.88 21.99 -7.12
CA GLU A 563 25.96 21.84 -8.56
C GLU A 563 26.64 20.52 -8.98
N ASP A 564 27.69 20.10 -8.22
CA ASP A 564 28.36 18.82 -8.42
C ASP A 564 27.58 17.70 -7.76
N ILE A 565 27.12 16.76 -8.57
CA ILE A 565 26.37 15.58 -8.11
C ILE A 565 27.20 14.67 -7.20
N GLU A 566 28.53 14.66 -7.34
CA GLU A 566 29.41 13.88 -6.48
C GLU A 566 29.45 14.44 -5.04
N VAL A 567 29.29 15.74 -4.89
CA VAL A 567 29.16 16.36 -3.54
C VAL A 567 27.81 15.98 -2.94
N ARG A 568 26.71 16.08 -3.69
CA ARG A 568 25.38 15.67 -3.26
C ARG A 568 25.36 14.18 -2.88
N TYR A 569 26.01 13.34 -3.66
CA TYR A 569 26.13 11.90 -3.38
C TYR A 569 26.90 11.66 -2.08
N ARG A 570 28.05 12.30 -1.86
CA ARG A 570 28.81 12.14 -0.61
C ARG A 570 28.03 12.59 0.60
N GLN A 571 27.26 13.69 0.51
CA GLN A 571 26.40 14.15 1.58
C GLN A 571 25.30 13.15 1.91
N LEU A 572 24.64 12.57 0.88
CA LEU A 572 23.63 11.53 1.05
C LEU A 572 24.23 10.25 1.62
N GLU A 573 25.36 9.80 1.10
CA GLU A 573 26.08 8.60 1.59
C GLU A 573 26.45 8.74 3.06
N MET A 574 27.00 9.88 3.45
CA MET A 574 27.37 10.18 4.84
C MET A 574 26.13 10.16 5.74
N ALA A 575 25.02 10.79 5.33
CA ALA A 575 23.78 10.79 6.10
C ALA A 575 23.24 9.36 6.31
N ILE A 576 23.28 8.50 5.28
CA ILE A 576 22.85 7.10 5.41
C ILE A 576 23.73 6.34 6.39
N LYS A 577 25.07 6.49 6.33
CA LYS A 577 26.00 5.85 7.25
C LYS A 577 25.80 6.30 8.71
N LEU A 578 25.53 7.60 8.91
CA LEU A 578 25.22 8.16 10.22
C LEU A 578 23.87 7.64 10.75
N VAL A 579 22.86 7.49 9.89
CA VAL A 579 21.59 6.83 10.27
C VAL A 579 21.83 5.39 10.66
N TYR A 580 22.66 4.64 9.93
CA TYR A 580 22.99 3.26 10.28
C TYR A 580 23.70 3.15 11.64
N SER A 581 24.69 4.02 11.90
CA SER A 581 25.41 4.03 13.18
C SER A 581 24.55 4.44 14.36
N SER A 582 23.41 5.17 14.13
CA SER A 582 22.57 5.67 15.22
C SER A 582 21.88 4.58 16.06
N ILE A 583 21.87 3.32 15.59
CA ILE A 583 21.42 2.16 16.39
C ILE A 583 22.28 1.99 17.65
N PHE A 584 23.56 2.36 17.58
CA PHE A 584 24.57 2.10 18.61
C PHE A 584 24.80 3.30 19.54
N THR A 585 23.97 4.34 19.46
CA THR A 585 24.05 5.48 20.42
C THR A 585 23.69 5.05 21.84
N ASP A 586 24.22 5.73 22.84
CA ASP A 586 23.90 5.47 24.24
C ASP A 586 22.38 5.56 24.51
N SER A 587 21.69 6.48 23.85
CA SER A 587 20.23 6.62 23.93
C SER A 587 19.50 5.40 23.36
N ALA A 588 19.98 4.83 22.26
CA ALA A 588 19.41 3.63 21.68
C ALA A 588 19.68 2.40 22.56
N GLN A 589 20.91 2.24 23.06
CA GLN A 589 21.27 1.15 23.96
C GLN A 589 20.43 1.19 25.25
N ALA A 590 20.34 2.35 25.91
CA ALA A 590 19.51 2.53 27.11
C ALA A 590 18.03 2.18 26.86
N TYR A 591 17.54 2.45 25.67
CA TYR A 591 16.18 2.06 25.29
C TYR A 591 16.04 0.55 25.11
N PHE A 592 16.96 -0.12 24.39
CA PHE A 592 16.97 -1.58 24.21
C PHE A 592 16.97 -2.32 25.56
N ASP A 593 17.81 -1.86 26.49
CA ASP A 593 17.90 -2.40 27.83
C ASP A 593 16.59 -2.21 28.61
N ALA A 594 15.94 -1.07 28.47
CA ALA A 594 14.67 -0.77 29.15
C ALA A 594 13.51 -1.64 28.66
N VAL A 595 13.48 -2.01 27.37
CA VAL A 595 12.45 -2.89 26.77
C VAL A 595 12.87 -4.35 26.70
N ASN A 596 14.05 -4.71 27.22
CA ASN A 596 14.62 -6.06 27.23
C ASN A 596 14.76 -6.70 25.83
N TYR A 597 15.06 -5.88 24.82
CA TYR A 597 15.45 -6.33 23.47
C TYR A 597 16.96 -6.33 23.33
N LYS A 598 17.46 -7.15 22.40
CA LYS A 598 18.88 -7.16 22.05
C LYS A 598 19.10 -6.28 20.82
N ILE A 599 20.15 -5.45 20.88
CA ILE A 599 20.54 -4.58 19.77
C ILE A 599 20.81 -5.33 18.47
N GLU A 600 21.22 -6.61 18.54
CA GLU A 600 21.45 -7.52 17.41
C GLU A 600 20.16 -7.84 16.63
N GLU A 601 18.99 -7.67 17.25
CA GLU A 601 17.67 -7.91 16.63
C GLU A 601 17.21 -6.70 15.82
N GLU A 602 17.78 -5.52 16.05
CA GLU A 602 17.43 -4.31 15.30
C GLU A 602 18.17 -4.25 13.95
N LYS A 603 17.45 -3.87 12.91
CA LYS A 603 18.00 -3.65 11.58
C LYS A 603 17.45 -2.36 11.01
N MET A 604 18.33 -1.58 10.40
CA MET A 604 17.99 -0.25 9.92
C MET A 604 17.65 -0.25 8.42
N ALA A 605 16.40 0.11 8.10
CA ALA A 605 16.04 0.63 6.80
C ALA A 605 16.17 2.17 6.80
N VAL A 606 16.34 2.77 5.63
CA VAL A 606 16.44 4.23 5.50
C VAL A 606 15.35 4.74 4.58
N VAL A 607 14.59 5.72 5.06
CA VAL A 607 13.58 6.46 4.30
C VAL A 607 14.22 7.74 3.77
N ILE A 608 14.24 7.92 2.46
CA ILE A 608 14.66 9.13 1.76
C ILE A 608 13.40 9.78 1.21
N GLN A 609 13.04 10.95 1.73
CA GLN A 609 11.78 11.61 1.44
C GLN A 609 12.02 13.06 1.05
N GLU A 610 11.36 13.54 -0.04
CA GLU A 610 11.40 14.97 -0.37
C GLU A 610 10.83 15.80 0.77
N VAL A 611 11.50 16.89 1.11
CA VAL A 611 10.99 17.85 2.09
C VAL A 611 9.88 18.67 1.44
N VAL A 612 8.78 18.84 2.16
CA VAL A 612 7.66 19.68 1.72
C VAL A 612 8.01 21.15 1.91
N GLY A 613 7.72 21.99 0.95
CA GLY A 613 7.92 23.44 1.00
C GLY A 613 8.43 24.03 -0.30
N HIS A 614 8.75 25.32 -0.21
CA HIS A 614 9.31 26.12 -1.30
C HIS A 614 10.54 26.90 -0.83
N ASP A 615 11.33 27.38 -1.80
CA ASP A 615 12.44 28.30 -1.59
C ASP A 615 11.92 29.73 -1.44
N TYR A 616 12.05 30.28 -0.25
CA TYR A 616 11.78 31.69 0.06
C TYR A 616 13.10 32.40 0.41
N ASN A 617 13.73 33.03 -0.56
CA ASN A 617 15.00 33.74 -0.37
C ASN A 617 16.10 32.87 0.26
N SER A 618 16.34 31.68 -0.31
CA SER A 618 17.27 30.65 0.19
C SER A 618 16.89 30.03 1.53
N LYS A 619 15.65 30.15 1.96
CA LYS A 619 15.05 29.46 3.10
C LYS A 619 14.02 28.47 2.56
N PHE A 620 14.20 27.19 2.76
CA PHE A 620 13.25 26.17 2.27
C PHE A 620 12.40 25.64 3.43
N TYR A 621 11.09 25.86 3.36
CA TYR A 621 10.15 25.44 4.39
C TYR A 621 8.71 25.37 3.87
N PRO A 622 7.82 24.55 4.51
CA PRO A 622 6.38 24.52 4.19
C PRO A 622 5.67 25.70 4.84
N THR A 623 4.49 26.03 4.36
CA THR A 623 3.65 27.09 4.95
C THR A 623 3.35 26.84 6.41
N LEU A 624 3.01 25.59 6.73
CA LEU A 624 2.86 25.12 8.12
C LEU A 624 3.16 23.62 8.21
N SER A 625 3.52 23.19 9.40
CA SER A 625 3.67 21.79 9.78
C SER A 625 2.98 21.52 11.11
N GLY A 626 2.59 20.28 11.34
CA GLY A 626 1.93 19.93 12.58
C GLY A 626 1.94 18.45 12.89
N VAL A 627 1.46 18.17 14.10
CA VAL A 627 1.17 16.85 14.62
C VAL A 627 -0.31 16.82 15.02
N ALA A 628 -1.04 15.78 14.64
CA ALA A 628 -2.41 15.61 15.08
C ALA A 628 -2.59 14.22 15.71
N GLN A 629 -3.35 14.16 16.79
CA GLN A 629 -3.63 12.95 17.56
C GLN A 629 -5.13 12.68 17.62
N SER A 630 -5.53 11.44 17.44
CA SER A 630 -6.94 11.02 17.53
C SER A 630 -7.43 10.84 18.98
N TYR A 631 -6.57 11.05 19.96
CA TYR A 631 -6.90 11.01 21.37
C TYR A 631 -6.28 12.20 22.11
N ASN A 632 -7.11 12.94 22.82
CA ASN A 632 -6.70 14.13 23.57
C ASN A 632 -6.61 13.79 25.05
N TYR A 633 -5.39 13.67 25.56
CA TYR A 633 -5.15 13.41 26.99
C TYR A 633 -5.57 14.57 27.92
N TYR A 634 -5.73 15.79 27.40
CA TYR A 634 -6.04 17.00 28.16
C TYR A 634 -7.14 17.82 27.46
N PRO A 635 -8.37 17.27 27.37
CA PRO A 635 -9.50 18.02 26.78
C PRO A 635 -9.84 19.22 27.67
N ILE A 636 -10.27 20.29 27.01
CA ILE A 636 -10.67 21.53 27.66
C ILE A 636 -12.15 21.81 27.37
N SER A 637 -12.81 22.53 28.30
CA SER A 637 -14.21 22.88 28.16
C SER A 637 -15.10 21.65 27.93
N TYR A 638 -15.87 21.61 26.85
CA TYR A 638 -16.81 20.54 26.46
C TYR A 638 -16.21 19.50 25.51
N MET A 639 -14.87 19.52 25.32
CA MET A 639 -14.20 18.50 24.51
C MET A 639 -14.17 17.14 25.21
N GLU A 640 -14.29 16.09 24.42
CA GLU A 640 -14.08 14.70 24.83
C GLU A 640 -12.67 14.23 24.47
N PRO A 641 -12.08 13.26 25.19
CA PRO A 641 -10.76 12.71 24.81
C PRO A 641 -10.69 12.20 23.35
N ASP A 642 -11.76 11.60 22.88
CA ASP A 642 -11.86 11.04 21.51
C ASP A 642 -12.02 12.11 20.41
N ASP A 643 -12.24 13.38 20.75
CA ASP A 643 -12.28 14.48 19.77
C ASP A 643 -10.89 14.80 19.18
N GLY A 644 -9.84 14.30 19.80
CA GLY A 644 -8.46 14.51 19.35
C GLY A 644 -7.98 15.96 19.49
N PHE A 645 -6.81 16.22 18.97
CA PHE A 645 -6.25 17.58 18.85
C PHE A 645 -5.17 17.64 17.79
N SER A 646 -4.80 18.86 17.42
CA SER A 646 -3.63 19.12 16.57
C SER A 646 -2.80 20.26 17.13
N VAL A 647 -1.50 20.18 16.87
CA VAL A 647 -0.53 21.24 17.16
C VAL A 647 0.12 21.64 15.84
N ALA A 648 0.16 22.93 15.53
CA ALA A 648 0.70 23.47 14.29
C ALA A 648 1.67 24.62 14.51
N ALA A 649 2.63 24.76 13.60
CA ALA A 649 3.59 25.84 13.58
C ALA A 649 3.96 26.22 12.14
N VAL A 650 4.40 27.45 11.93
CA VAL A 650 5.00 27.92 10.67
C VAL A 650 6.38 27.27 10.50
N GLY A 651 6.74 26.85 9.31
CA GLY A 651 8.03 26.26 8.98
C GLY A 651 8.10 24.75 9.17
N LEU A 652 9.30 24.20 9.34
CA LEU A 652 9.56 22.77 9.48
C LEU A 652 8.99 22.19 10.79
N GLY A 653 8.48 20.98 10.74
CA GLY A 653 7.84 20.26 11.84
C GLY A 653 8.73 20.04 13.09
N MET A 654 10.04 20.21 12.96
CA MET A 654 10.98 20.16 14.10
C MET A 654 10.60 21.11 15.23
N TYR A 655 9.93 22.21 14.93
CA TYR A 655 9.47 23.17 15.94
C TYR A 655 8.40 22.56 16.84
N VAL A 656 7.46 21.83 16.25
CA VAL A 656 6.39 21.12 16.97
C VAL A 656 6.95 19.93 17.75
N VAL A 657 7.73 19.09 17.08
CA VAL A 657 8.30 17.86 17.67
C VAL A 657 9.31 18.18 18.78
N GLY A 658 10.01 19.30 18.68
CA GLY A 658 10.93 19.80 19.72
C GLY A 658 10.22 20.37 20.96
N GLY A 659 8.87 20.41 20.97
CA GLY A 659 8.09 20.91 22.11
C GLY A 659 8.16 22.42 22.32
N GLU A 660 8.45 23.18 21.25
CA GLU A 660 8.47 24.66 21.31
C GLU A 660 7.05 25.26 21.28
N ASN A 661 6.87 26.52 21.57
CA ASN A 661 5.57 27.18 21.64
C ASN A 661 4.85 27.14 20.30
N SER A 662 3.89 26.25 20.15
CA SER A 662 3.14 25.98 18.94
C SER A 662 1.64 26.20 19.19
N PHE A 663 0.90 26.47 18.13
CA PHE A 663 -0.55 26.69 18.25
C PHE A 663 -1.29 25.34 18.34
N ARG A 664 -2.12 25.20 19.41
CA ARG A 664 -2.93 24.00 19.65
C ARG A 664 -4.38 24.25 19.35
N PHE A 665 -5.03 23.32 18.64
CA PHE A 665 -6.46 23.38 18.34
C PHE A 665 -7.08 21.98 18.27
N CYS A 666 -8.41 21.91 18.38
CA CYS A 666 -9.16 20.70 18.16
C CYS A 666 -9.78 20.74 16.75
N PRO A 667 -9.51 19.75 15.88
CA PRO A 667 -10.10 19.72 14.55
C PRO A 667 -11.65 19.75 14.55
N LYS A 668 -12.28 19.09 15.50
CA LYS A 668 -13.74 19.08 15.66
C LYS A 668 -14.31 20.44 16.14
N TYR A 669 -13.52 21.19 16.91
CA TYR A 669 -13.92 22.51 17.46
C TYR A 669 -12.84 23.57 17.17
N PRO A 670 -12.60 23.92 15.89
CA PRO A 670 -11.48 24.80 15.50
C PRO A 670 -11.56 26.22 16.04
N ASN A 671 -12.77 26.66 16.41
CA ASN A 671 -13.04 27.99 16.97
C ASN A 671 -12.86 28.07 18.50
N LEU A 672 -12.67 26.90 19.18
CA LEU A 672 -12.51 26.87 20.62
C LEU A 672 -11.06 27.20 20.98
N ASN A 673 -10.85 28.40 21.50
CA ASN A 673 -9.57 28.83 22.05
C ASN A 673 -9.71 29.07 23.55
N ALA A 674 -8.94 28.36 24.35
CA ALA A 674 -8.96 28.48 25.82
C ALA A 674 -8.02 29.54 26.35
N SER A 675 -7.12 30.09 25.52
CA SER A 675 -6.08 31.05 25.96
C SER A 675 -6.61 32.48 25.92
N ALA A 676 -6.40 33.22 27.02
CA ALA A 676 -6.70 34.64 27.03
C ALA A 676 -5.81 35.42 26.04
N LEU A 677 -6.25 36.54 25.51
CA LEU A 677 -5.53 37.35 24.54
C LEU A 677 -4.08 37.68 24.97
N LYS A 678 -3.89 37.97 26.26
CA LYS A 678 -2.55 38.23 26.81
C LYS A 678 -1.63 37.03 26.75
N ASP A 679 -2.14 35.85 26.97
CA ASP A 679 -1.41 34.60 26.88
C ASP A 679 -1.07 34.26 25.41
N GLN A 680 -2.01 34.48 24.48
CA GLN A 680 -1.74 34.33 23.05
C GLN A 680 -0.60 35.25 22.57
N LEU A 681 -0.57 36.50 23.02
CA LEU A 681 0.50 37.47 22.69
C LEU A 681 1.85 37.07 23.28
N ARG A 682 1.86 36.50 24.49
CA ARG A 682 3.07 36.06 25.17
C ARG A 682 3.65 34.78 24.58
N ASP A 683 2.81 33.80 24.36
CA ASP A 683 3.16 32.41 24.04
C ASP A 683 3.12 32.10 22.54
N THR A 684 2.85 33.10 21.66
CA THR A 684 2.88 32.92 20.21
C THR A 684 4.26 32.48 19.72
N GLN A 685 4.30 31.73 18.64
CA GLN A 685 5.51 31.35 17.92
C GLN A 685 6.32 32.60 17.52
N LYS A 686 7.59 32.67 17.87
CA LYS A 686 8.49 33.79 17.58
C LYS A 686 9.57 33.46 16.56
N GLN A 687 9.88 32.19 16.38
CA GLN A 687 10.91 31.67 15.49
C GLN A 687 10.38 30.43 14.74
N PHE A 688 11.01 30.07 13.63
CA PHE A 688 10.73 28.86 12.88
C PHE A 688 11.99 28.24 12.32
N TYR A 689 11.96 26.96 12.00
CA TYR A 689 13.06 26.26 11.35
C TYR A 689 12.84 26.20 9.83
N ALA A 690 13.91 26.43 9.07
CA ALA A 690 13.99 26.22 7.63
C ALA A 690 15.33 25.58 7.25
N ILE A 691 15.38 24.91 6.11
CA ILE A 691 16.65 24.47 5.51
C ILE A 691 17.30 25.70 4.88
N ASP A 692 18.57 25.95 5.21
CA ASP A 692 19.36 27.04 4.64
C ASP A 692 19.97 26.62 3.30
N LEU A 693 19.37 27.06 2.20
CA LEU A 693 19.84 26.77 0.85
C LEU A 693 21.08 27.60 0.44
N SER A 694 21.43 28.62 1.21
CA SER A 694 22.65 29.40 0.95
C SER A 694 23.92 28.62 1.26
N GLN A 695 23.81 27.63 2.14
CA GLN A 695 24.92 26.80 2.60
C GLN A 695 25.02 25.53 1.71
N LYS A 696 25.99 25.52 0.79
CA LYS A 696 26.22 24.37 -0.11
C LYS A 696 27.13 23.29 0.50
N GLU A 697 28.00 23.65 1.44
CA GLU A 697 28.89 22.74 2.18
C GLU A 697 28.60 22.84 3.68
N PHE A 698 28.47 21.72 4.35
CA PHE A 698 28.17 21.58 5.78
C PHE A 698 28.77 20.29 6.31
N ASP A 699 29.00 20.22 7.61
CA ASP A 699 29.63 19.09 8.28
C ASP A 699 28.63 18.34 9.13
N LEU A 700 28.10 17.22 8.62
CA LEU A 700 27.15 16.37 9.32
C LEU A 700 27.74 15.71 10.58
N ILE A 701 29.07 15.54 10.65
CA ILE A 701 29.72 14.90 11.78
C ILE A 701 29.81 15.88 12.96
N ARG A 702 30.21 17.11 12.67
CA ARG A 702 30.40 18.16 13.68
C ARG A 702 29.08 18.77 14.13
N ASP A 703 28.23 19.11 13.16
CA ASP A 703 27.02 19.91 13.38
C ASP A 703 25.76 19.03 13.57
N GLY A 704 25.90 17.69 13.34
CA GLY A 704 24.86 16.70 13.56
C GLY A 704 23.63 16.90 12.69
N GLU A 705 22.45 16.58 13.22
CA GLU A 705 21.16 16.69 12.53
C GLU A 705 20.79 18.12 12.14
N ASN A 706 21.36 19.12 12.77
CA ASN A 706 21.09 20.54 12.53
C ASN A 706 22.01 21.17 11.47
N ALA A 707 22.93 20.42 10.86
CA ALA A 707 23.97 20.94 9.98
C ALA A 707 23.47 21.85 8.84
N ALA A 708 22.31 21.55 8.27
CA ALA A 708 21.72 22.31 7.18
C ALA A 708 20.47 23.11 7.60
N ILE A 709 20.16 23.15 8.89
CA ILE A 709 18.94 23.76 9.43
C ILE A 709 19.28 25.02 10.20
N LYS A 710 18.48 26.06 10.00
CA LYS A 710 18.65 27.32 10.72
C LYS A 710 17.33 27.78 11.30
N LYS A 711 17.42 28.46 12.44
CA LYS A 711 16.30 29.07 13.14
C LYS A 711 16.18 30.52 12.74
N TYR A 712 15.06 30.91 12.18
CA TYR A 712 14.74 32.24 11.68
C TYR A 712 13.64 32.87 12.54
N ARG A 713 13.54 34.22 12.54
CA ARG A 713 12.46 34.94 13.23
C ARG A 713 11.19 34.94 12.37
N VAL A 714 10.02 34.85 12.99
CA VAL A 714 8.72 34.94 12.31
C VAL A 714 8.59 36.19 11.41
N LYS A 715 9.27 37.28 11.77
CA LYS A 715 9.33 38.47 10.93
C LYS A 715 9.92 38.20 9.53
N GLU A 716 10.86 37.26 9.41
CA GLU A 716 11.42 36.88 8.11
C GLU A 716 10.39 36.09 7.25
N ALA A 717 9.52 35.31 7.87
CA ALA A 717 8.40 34.68 7.19
C ALA A 717 7.31 35.70 6.74
N GLU A 718 7.16 36.82 7.49
CA GLU A 718 6.34 37.95 7.05
C GLU A 718 6.92 38.62 5.80
N GLU A 719 8.24 38.84 5.78
CA GLU A 719 8.96 39.37 4.61
C GLU A 719 8.91 38.43 3.39
N ASP A 720 8.90 37.13 3.63
CA ASP A 720 8.73 36.08 2.59
C ASP A 720 7.28 35.98 2.07
N GLY A 721 6.31 36.63 2.73
CA GLY A 721 4.89 36.63 2.34
C GLY A 721 4.12 35.36 2.76
N THR A 722 4.71 34.50 3.60
CA THR A 722 4.12 33.20 3.98
C THR A 722 3.14 33.25 5.15
N LEU A 723 3.04 34.41 5.84
CA LEU A 723 2.22 34.56 7.05
C LEU A 723 0.78 35.02 6.78
N GLU A 724 0.39 35.35 5.57
CA GLU A 724 -0.93 35.94 5.25
C GLU A 724 -2.10 35.13 5.82
N HIS A 725 -2.00 33.80 5.75
CA HIS A 725 -3.04 32.88 6.23
C HIS A 725 -2.75 32.26 7.58
N SER A 726 -1.54 32.42 8.12
CA SER A 726 -1.07 31.77 9.34
C SER A 726 -1.08 32.67 10.57
N ALA A 727 -1.19 34.00 10.37
CA ALA A 727 -1.08 34.97 11.45
C ALA A 727 -2.27 35.93 11.53
N SER A 728 -2.50 36.47 12.73
CA SER A 728 -3.34 37.64 12.99
C SER A 728 -2.50 38.80 13.48
N THR A 729 -2.94 40.01 13.22
CA THR A 729 -2.32 41.26 13.74
C THR A 729 -3.06 41.76 14.97
N TYR A 730 -2.36 41.99 16.07
CA TYR A 730 -2.95 42.58 17.25
C TYR A 730 -3.21 44.08 17.04
N SER A 731 -4.47 44.49 17.17
CA SER A 731 -4.89 45.90 17.13
C SER A 731 -4.94 46.48 18.54
N MET A 732 -4.07 47.44 18.83
CA MET A 732 -4.08 48.15 20.11
C MET A 732 -5.34 49.00 20.29
N GLU A 733 -5.96 49.45 19.18
CA GLU A 733 -7.16 50.28 19.21
C GLU A 733 -8.40 49.46 19.62
N ASN A 734 -8.50 48.23 19.16
CA ASN A 734 -9.64 47.38 19.40
C ASN A 734 -9.41 46.38 20.55
N ASP A 735 -8.20 46.26 21.07
CA ASP A 735 -7.73 45.23 22.00
C ASP A 735 -8.16 43.81 21.55
N ASP A 736 -7.92 43.52 20.25
CA ASP A 736 -8.34 42.27 19.60
C ASP A 736 -7.36 41.86 18.49
N LEU A 737 -7.44 40.57 18.08
CA LEU A 737 -6.68 40.00 16.98
C LEU A 737 -7.48 40.11 15.67
N ILE A 738 -6.90 40.79 14.70
CA ILE A 738 -7.45 40.92 13.35
C ILE A 738 -6.74 39.91 12.45
N PRO A 739 -7.46 38.94 11.82
CA PRO A 739 -6.85 37.94 10.94
C PRO A 739 -6.10 38.56 9.77
N GLY A 740 -4.93 38.00 9.47
CA GLY A 740 -4.02 38.48 8.43
C GLY A 740 -2.94 39.44 8.97
N ILE A 741 -2.01 39.75 8.07
CA ILE A 741 -0.82 40.55 8.39
C ILE A 741 -0.97 42.06 8.11
N ASN A 742 -2.16 42.49 7.67
CA ASN A 742 -2.44 43.89 7.35
C ASN A 742 -2.62 44.73 8.62
N GLY A 743 -1.70 45.61 8.93
CA GLY A 743 -1.75 46.54 10.07
C GLY A 743 -0.44 46.66 10.86
N ASN A 744 -0.32 47.77 11.63
CA ASN A 744 0.85 48.09 12.43
C ASN A 744 0.70 47.53 13.86
N GLY A 745 0.92 46.23 14.05
CA GLY A 745 0.86 45.58 15.36
C GLY A 745 1.66 44.29 15.43
N PRO A 746 1.88 43.74 16.62
CA PRO A 746 2.51 42.44 16.78
C PRO A 746 1.75 41.35 16.05
N LYS A 747 2.49 40.45 15.42
CA LYS A 747 1.87 39.28 14.73
C LYS A 747 1.77 38.13 15.71
N VAL A 748 0.62 37.46 15.68
CA VAL A 748 0.31 36.29 16.50
C VAL A 748 0.02 35.13 15.54
N ILE A 749 0.75 34.04 15.70
CA ILE A 749 0.53 32.81 14.93
C ILE A 749 -0.64 32.06 15.56
N ASP A 750 -1.80 32.15 14.96
CA ASP A 750 -3.06 31.57 15.46
C ASP A 750 -3.87 30.83 14.38
N PHE A 751 -3.38 30.84 13.14
CA PHE A 751 -4.02 30.22 11.99
C PHE A 751 -5.51 30.60 11.81
N ALA A 752 -5.93 31.77 12.28
CA ALA A 752 -7.34 32.18 12.30
C ALA A 752 -7.99 32.16 10.91
N ASN A 753 -7.29 32.58 9.85
CA ASN A 753 -7.82 32.51 8.48
C ASN A 753 -8.12 31.08 8.05
N ILE A 754 -7.29 30.11 8.46
CA ILE A 754 -7.46 28.68 8.13
C ILE A 754 -8.56 28.09 9.01
N LEU A 755 -8.51 28.29 10.32
CA LEU A 755 -9.36 27.58 11.29
C LEU A 755 -10.74 28.22 11.48
N LYS A 756 -10.81 29.56 11.56
CA LYS A 756 -12.08 30.27 11.80
C LYS A 756 -12.81 30.63 10.51
N TYR A 757 -12.07 31.01 9.47
CA TYR A 757 -12.64 31.47 8.20
C TYR A 757 -12.58 30.42 7.08
N ASN A 758 -12.06 29.22 7.41
CA ASN A 758 -12.02 28.04 6.53
C ASN A 758 -11.36 28.33 5.15
N HIS A 759 -10.31 29.17 5.15
CA HIS A 759 -9.53 29.42 3.93
C HIS A 759 -8.96 28.13 3.33
N LEU A 760 -8.62 27.18 4.19
CA LEU A 760 -8.30 25.79 3.86
C LEU A 760 -9.14 24.85 4.71
N PRO A 761 -9.68 23.76 4.16
CA PRO A 761 -10.47 22.77 4.91
C PRO A 761 -9.58 21.86 5.78
N LEU A 762 -8.64 22.46 6.54
CA LEU A 762 -7.66 21.72 7.35
C LEU A 762 -8.33 20.96 8.49
N SER A 763 -9.24 21.60 9.21
CA SER A 763 -9.93 20.97 10.33
C SER A 763 -10.74 19.78 9.90
N ASP A 764 -11.55 19.92 8.82
CA ASP A 764 -12.34 18.82 8.26
C ASP A 764 -11.45 17.67 7.76
N ALA A 765 -10.33 18.01 7.10
CA ALA A 765 -9.39 16.99 6.61
C ALA A 765 -8.72 16.23 7.76
N LEU A 766 -8.25 16.92 8.80
CA LEU A 766 -7.62 16.28 9.96
C LEU A 766 -8.62 15.44 10.75
N GLN A 767 -9.84 15.93 10.98
CA GLN A 767 -10.88 15.17 11.66
C GLN A 767 -11.17 13.86 10.89
N LEU A 768 -11.45 13.95 9.59
CA LEU A 768 -11.71 12.79 8.75
C LEU A 768 -10.53 11.79 8.75
N LEU A 769 -9.30 12.27 8.60
CA LEU A 769 -8.11 11.43 8.58
C LEU A 769 -7.87 10.73 9.92
N LEU A 770 -8.01 11.44 11.04
CA LEU A 770 -7.81 10.87 12.37
C LEU A 770 -8.83 9.76 12.66
N GLU A 771 -10.10 9.97 12.32
CA GLU A 771 -11.16 8.95 12.50
C GLU A 771 -10.90 7.72 11.63
N LEU A 772 -10.62 7.90 10.34
CA LEU A 772 -10.37 6.81 9.42
C LEU A 772 -9.09 6.02 9.77
N PHE A 773 -8.02 6.70 10.17
CA PHE A 773 -6.79 6.03 10.58
C PHE A 773 -6.94 5.31 11.92
N LYS A 774 -7.67 5.88 12.89
CA LYS A 774 -8.01 5.21 14.14
C LYS A 774 -8.77 3.91 13.89
N GLU A 775 -9.77 3.93 13.01
CA GLU A 775 -10.52 2.72 12.61
C GLU A 775 -9.61 1.71 11.89
N ALA A 776 -8.77 2.18 10.95
CA ALA A 776 -7.89 1.32 10.15
C ALA A 776 -6.78 0.65 10.96
N MET A 777 -6.25 1.31 11.99
CA MET A 777 -5.20 0.78 12.85
C MET A 777 -5.75 0.04 14.08
N GLY A 778 -7.03 0.19 14.39
CA GLY A 778 -7.66 -0.41 15.58
C GLY A 778 -7.17 0.18 16.91
N SER A 779 -6.48 1.30 16.88
CA SER A 779 -5.94 2.02 18.05
C SER A 779 -5.92 3.53 17.77
N PRO A 780 -5.89 4.38 18.81
CA PRO A 780 -5.62 5.80 18.61
C PRO A 780 -4.32 6.02 17.84
N VAL A 781 -4.25 7.10 17.07
CA VAL A 781 -3.13 7.40 16.17
C VAL A 781 -2.61 8.81 16.33
N GLU A 782 -1.33 8.98 16.04
CA GLU A 782 -0.67 10.25 15.79
C GLU A 782 -0.25 10.32 14.32
N ILE A 783 -0.51 11.45 13.67
CA ILE A 783 -0.04 11.75 12.31
C ILE A 783 0.82 13.00 12.31
N GLU A 784 1.95 12.94 11.59
CA GLU A 784 2.76 14.12 11.26
C GLU A 784 2.36 14.61 9.87
N TYR A 785 2.18 15.93 9.73
CA TYR A 785 1.74 16.51 8.47
C TYR A 785 2.45 17.83 8.16
N ALA A 786 2.46 18.18 6.87
CA ALA A 786 2.86 19.50 6.39
C ALA A 786 1.87 20.00 5.34
N ILE A 787 1.68 21.31 5.25
CA ILE A 787 0.81 21.93 4.27
C ILE A 787 1.60 22.85 3.36
N ASP A 788 1.36 22.70 2.10
CA ASP A 788 1.79 23.57 1.04
C ASP A 788 0.56 24.28 0.47
N ILE A 789 0.47 25.60 0.69
CA ILE A 789 -0.62 26.44 0.20
C ILE A 789 -0.40 26.77 -1.28
N GLU A 790 0.85 26.77 -1.74
CA GLU A 790 1.15 26.97 -3.17
C GLU A 790 0.39 25.94 -4.00
N PRO A 791 -0.37 26.37 -5.00
CA PRO A 791 -1.25 25.47 -5.71
C PRO A 791 -0.44 24.45 -6.54
N ALA A 792 -0.81 23.17 -6.39
CA ALA A 792 -0.29 22.09 -7.23
C ALA A 792 -0.76 22.26 -8.69
N GLU A 793 -0.31 21.40 -9.60
CA GLU A 793 -0.71 21.42 -11.03
C GLU A 793 -2.22 21.50 -11.29
N ASN A 794 -3.03 20.98 -10.34
CA ASN A 794 -4.50 21.04 -10.42
C ASN A 794 -5.10 22.33 -9.79
N GLY A 795 -4.29 23.28 -9.39
CA GLY A 795 -4.71 24.54 -8.80
C GLY A 795 -5.15 24.47 -7.33
N LEU A 796 -4.93 23.34 -6.64
CA LEU A 796 -5.36 23.13 -5.25
C LEU A 796 -4.16 23.05 -4.30
N PRO A 797 -4.29 23.55 -3.06
CA PRO A 797 -3.31 23.34 -1.99
C PRO A 797 -3.20 21.86 -1.62
N THR A 798 -2.11 21.49 -0.95
CA THR A 798 -1.83 20.09 -0.63
C THR A 798 -1.48 19.90 0.84
N LEU A 799 -2.20 18.99 1.50
CA LEU A 799 -1.86 18.40 2.78
C LEU A 799 -0.99 17.15 2.54
N TYR A 800 0.22 17.17 3.05
CA TYR A 800 1.15 16.05 2.99
C TYR A 800 1.18 15.32 4.33
N LEU A 801 0.96 14.01 4.31
CA LEU A 801 1.14 13.12 5.45
C LEU A 801 2.57 12.58 5.46
N LEU A 802 3.30 12.81 6.54
CA LEU A 802 4.73 12.53 6.66
C LEU A 802 5.01 11.24 7.42
N GLN A 803 4.20 10.94 8.44
CA GLN A 803 4.32 9.76 9.29
C GLN A 803 2.99 9.46 9.99
N ILE A 804 2.78 8.19 10.36
CA ILE A 804 1.71 7.73 11.24
C ILE A 804 2.30 6.84 12.32
N LYS A 805 1.84 7.01 13.55
CA LYS A 805 2.24 6.22 14.71
C LYS A 805 1.01 5.78 15.49
N PRO A 806 0.99 4.55 16.05
CA PRO A 806 -0.02 4.17 17.03
C PRO A 806 0.20 4.92 18.35
N LEU A 807 -0.89 5.28 19.01
CA LEU A 807 -0.87 5.73 20.39
C LEU A 807 -1.28 4.59 21.31
N ILE A 808 -0.49 4.31 22.32
CA ILE A 808 -0.78 3.24 23.28
C ILE A 808 -1.86 3.73 24.25
N ARG A 809 -2.94 2.96 24.35
CA ARG A 809 -3.99 3.13 25.37
C ARG A 809 -3.93 1.96 26.35
N ILE A 810 -3.66 2.22 27.61
CA ILE A 810 -3.67 1.20 28.66
C ILE A 810 -5.09 1.13 29.25
N GLU A 811 -5.70 -0.07 29.22
CA GLU A 811 -7.12 -0.25 29.52
C GLU A 811 -7.46 -0.79 30.94
N GLU A 812 -6.48 -1.10 31.78
CA GLU A 812 -6.75 -1.59 33.14
C GLU A 812 -7.32 -0.49 34.02
N LYS A 813 -8.43 -0.81 34.72
CA LYS A 813 -9.07 0.13 35.64
C LYS A 813 -8.43 0.03 37.02
N VAL A 814 -7.85 1.12 37.49
CA VAL A 814 -7.36 1.29 38.85
C VAL A 814 -8.24 2.31 39.56
N ASP A 815 -8.79 1.95 40.71
CA ASP A 815 -9.64 2.87 41.47
C ASP A 815 -8.75 3.84 42.26
N VAL A 816 -8.72 5.13 41.82
CA VAL A 816 -7.97 6.20 42.48
C VAL A 816 -8.94 7.12 43.21
N ASP A 817 -9.31 6.75 44.46
CA ASP A 817 -10.14 7.59 45.33
C ASP A 817 -9.32 8.25 46.43
N ILE A 818 -9.16 9.57 46.36
CA ILE A 818 -8.44 10.39 47.33
C ILE A 818 -9.09 10.29 48.74
N ASN A 819 -10.41 10.01 48.83
CA ASN A 819 -11.13 9.97 50.11
C ASN A 819 -10.84 8.69 50.91
N LEU A 820 -10.24 7.67 50.30
CA LEU A 820 -9.84 6.42 50.93
C LEU A 820 -8.53 6.53 51.69
N VAL A 821 -7.75 7.61 51.46
CA VAL A 821 -6.46 7.84 52.09
C VAL A 821 -6.49 9.10 52.97
N ALA A 822 -6.02 8.99 54.23
CA ALA A 822 -5.95 10.15 55.12
C ALA A 822 -5.04 11.23 54.54
N ASP A 823 -5.47 12.47 54.54
CA ASP A 823 -4.79 13.60 53.91
C ASP A 823 -3.31 13.76 54.34
N GLU A 824 -3.00 13.38 55.59
CA GLU A 824 -1.64 13.41 56.14
C GLU A 824 -0.68 12.46 55.44
N LYS A 825 -1.21 11.33 54.91
CA LYS A 825 -0.44 10.30 54.22
C LYS A 825 -0.25 10.61 52.71
N ILE A 826 -1.07 11.49 52.12
CA ILE A 826 -1.01 11.82 50.73
C ILE A 826 0.24 12.68 50.45
N PHE A 827 1.14 12.19 49.60
CA PHE A 827 2.28 12.95 49.10
C PHE A 827 1.92 13.77 47.87
N MET A 828 1.22 13.12 46.93
CA MET A 828 0.76 13.79 45.70
C MET A 828 -0.63 13.26 45.28
N TYR A 829 -1.47 14.16 44.80
CA TYR A 829 -2.68 13.87 44.04
C TYR A 829 -2.74 14.74 42.80
N ALA A 830 -2.96 14.15 41.64
CA ALA A 830 -3.11 14.85 40.37
C ALA A 830 -4.34 14.36 39.59
N GLU A 831 -5.06 15.33 39.00
CA GLU A 831 -6.17 15.08 38.06
C GLU A 831 -5.74 15.25 36.60
N ARG A 832 -4.45 15.40 36.37
CA ARG A 832 -3.83 15.53 35.06
C ARG A 832 -2.62 14.62 35.03
N GLY A 833 -2.81 13.43 34.52
CA GLY A 833 -1.72 12.47 34.47
C GLY A 833 -1.93 11.36 33.45
N MET A 834 -0.88 10.63 33.25
CA MET A 834 -0.81 9.43 32.42
C MET A 834 -0.07 8.36 33.17
N GLY A 835 -0.28 7.13 32.73
CA GLY A 835 0.18 5.94 33.44
C GLY A 835 -1.00 5.16 33.97
N ASN A 836 -0.83 3.87 34.10
CA ASN A 836 -1.86 3.00 34.63
C ASN A 836 -1.24 1.89 35.48
N GLY A 837 -1.91 1.53 36.59
CA GLY A 837 -1.43 0.48 37.45
C GLY A 837 -1.13 0.93 38.88
N VAL A 838 -0.54 0.01 39.61
CA VAL A 838 -0.15 0.20 41.02
C VAL A 838 1.35 -0.09 41.16
N ILE A 839 2.09 0.81 41.83
CA ILE A 839 3.50 0.63 42.13
C ILE A 839 3.69 0.78 43.64
N GLU A 840 4.25 -0.22 44.31
CA GLU A 840 4.27 -0.28 45.78
C GLU A 840 5.64 -0.12 46.44
N ASP A 841 6.74 -0.13 45.69
CA ASP A 841 8.09 -0.28 46.24
C ASP A 841 9.04 0.89 45.99
N ILE A 842 8.56 2.08 45.56
CA ILE A 842 9.42 3.24 45.29
C ILE A 842 9.69 4.00 46.60
N ARG A 843 10.97 4.21 46.92
CA ARG A 843 11.40 4.99 48.09
C ARG A 843 12.19 6.24 47.71
N ASP A 844 12.79 6.25 46.55
CA ASP A 844 13.75 7.27 46.13
C ASP A 844 13.05 8.38 45.35
N VAL A 845 13.31 9.62 45.69
CA VAL A 845 12.79 10.80 44.99
C VAL A 845 13.95 11.71 44.61
N VAL A 846 14.11 11.97 43.34
CA VAL A 846 15.06 12.96 42.80
C VAL A 846 14.24 14.18 42.39
N TYR A 847 14.63 15.34 42.92
CA TYR A 847 13.91 16.58 42.64
C TYR A 847 14.81 17.76 42.43
N VAL A 848 14.38 18.67 41.56
CA VAL A 848 15.01 19.99 41.40
C VAL A 848 14.51 20.88 42.53
N ASP A 849 15.45 21.45 43.30
CA ASP A 849 15.15 22.32 44.41
C ASP A 849 14.47 23.61 43.89
N PRO A 850 13.18 23.87 44.26
CA PRO A 850 12.43 25.02 43.75
C PRO A 850 13.07 26.36 44.11
N ASP A 851 13.77 26.46 45.27
CA ASP A 851 14.41 27.68 45.77
C ASP A 851 15.72 27.99 45.00
N LYS A 852 16.30 26.97 44.35
CA LYS A 852 17.55 27.10 43.59
C LYS A 852 17.29 27.11 42.05
N PHE A 853 16.05 26.92 41.60
CA PHE A 853 15.72 26.83 40.18
C PHE A 853 16.08 28.11 39.40
N ASP A 854 16.91 27.96 38.39
CA ASP A 854 17.28 29.02 37.45
C ASP A 854 17.02 28.57 35.99
N ARG A 855 16.09 29.24 35.32
CA ARG A 855 15.72 28.92 33.92
C ARG A 855 16.89 29.01 32.94
N LEU A 856 17.94 29.74 33.24
CA LEU A 856 19.13 29.87 32.39
C LEU A 856 20.11 28.69 32.57
N LYS A 857 19.94 27.90 33.63
CA LYS A 857 20.83 26.78 33.98
C LYS A 857 20.16 25.38 33.82
N THR A 858 19.06 25.30 33.10
CA THR A 858 18.31 24.03 32.91
C THR A 858 19.15 22.94 32.23
N LYS A 859 20.13 23.27 31.38
CA LYS A 859 21.08 22.30 30.82
C LYS A 859 21.97 21.67 31.89
N GLN A 860 22.47 22.48 32.82
CA GLN A 860 23.28 22.00 33.98
C GLN A 860 22.42 21.09 34.86
N MET A 861 21.14 21.43 35.07
CA MET A 861 20.21 20.57 35.82
C MET A 861 20.01 19.21 35.14
N ALA A 862 19.90 19.19 33.81
CA ALA A 862 19.80 17.94 33.04
C ALA A 862 21.04 17.05 33.20
N GLU A 863 22.25 17.65 33.21
CA GLU A 863 23.50 16.91 33.43
C GLU A 863 23.60 16.37 34.87
N GLU A 864 23.12 17.14 35.86
CA GLU A 864 23.10 16.72 37.28
C GLU A 864 22.13 15.55 37.48
N ILE A 865 20.96 15.58 36.83
CA ILE A 865 19.97 14.52 36.86
C ILE A 865 20.53 13.27 36.19
N SER A 866 21.21 13.40 35.03
CA SER A 866 21.86 12.29 34.36
C SER A 866 22.84 11.56 35.27
N ARG A 867 23.71 12.29 35.95
CA ARG A 867 24.67 11.72 36.92
C ARG A 867 24.00 10.97 38.09
N MET A 868 22.83 11.44 38.53
CA MET A 868 22.05 10.71 39.55
C MET A 868 21.41 9.44 38.95
N ASN A 869 20.84 9.54 37.72
CA ASN A 869 20.28 8.40 37.03
C ASN A 869 21.28 7.28 36.81
N ASP A 870 22.55 7.61 36.48
CA ASP A 870 23.60 6.62 36.28
C ASP A 870 23.86 5.77 37.55
N LYS A 871 23.73 6.38 38.76
CA LYS A 871 23.80 5.65 40.03
C LYS A 871 22.64 4.69 40.20
N PHE A 872 21.41 5.13 39.85
CA PHE A 872 20.21 4.26 39.88
C PHE A 872 20.30 3.15 38.89
N ASP A 873 20.90 3.38 37.73
CA ASP A 873 21.08 2.36 36.71
C ASP A 873 22.10 1.28 37.17
N ALA A 874 23.21 1.69 37.76
CA ALA A 874 24.20 0.78 38.35
C ALA A 874 23.61 -0.08 39.47
N GLU A 875 22.69 0.47 40.26
CA GLU A 875 22.00 -0.23 41.36
C GLU A 875 20.71 -0.92 40.92
N LYS A 876 20.29 -0.76 39.68
CA LYS A 876 19.01 -1.27 39.11
C LYS A 876 17.78 -0.90 39.96
N ARG A 877 17.78 0.33 40.46
CA ARG A 877 16.67 0.89 41.24
C ARG A 877 15.89 1.93 40.45
N GLU A 878 14.63 2.12 40.80
CA GLU A 878 13.72 3.09 40.20
C GLU A 878 13.49 4.28 41.19
N TYR A 879 13.12 5.45 40.65
CA TYR A 879 12.88 6.64 41.44
C TYR A 879 11.73 7.50 40.90
N ILE A 880 11.22 8.41 41.68
CA ILE A 880 10.30 9.48 41.31
C ILE A 880 11.10 10.71 40.95
N LEU A 881 10.91 11.27 39.77
CA LEU A 881 11.54 12.53 39.31
C LEU A 881 10.54 13.68 39.44
N ILE A 882 10.94 14.77 40.08
CA ILE A 882 10.11 15.97 40.26
C ILE A 882 10.90 17.23 39.81
N GLY A 883 10.28 18.07 38.99
CA GLY A 883 10.93 19.34 38.62
C GLY A 883 10.01 20.38 37.99
N PRO A 884 10.46 21.63 37.92
CA PRO A 884 9.71 22.73 37.35
C PRO A 884 9.60 22.69 35.84
N GLY A 885 8.41 22.97 35.31
CA GLY A 885 8.18 23.06 33.88
C GLY A 885 8.16 21.71 33.18
N ARG A 886 8.40 21.73 31.88
CA ARG A 886 8.36 20.53 31.01
C ARG A 886 9.65 19.71 31.10
N TRP A 887 9.53 18.41 31.10
CA TRP A 887 10.67 17.52 30.89
C TRP A 887 10.90 17.25 29.41
N GLY A 888 12.18 17.20 29.00
CA GLY A 888 12.57 16.91 27.61
C GLY A 888 12.35 18.06 26.61
N SER A 889 12.05 19.28 27.09
CA SER A 889 11.93 20.45 26.23
C SER A 889 13.32 20.95 25.78
N ARG A 890 13.50 21.21 24.49
CA ARG A 890 14.72 21.84 23.94
C ARG A 890 14.79 23.33 24.26
N ASP A 891 13.70 23.96 24.65
CA ASP A 891 13.64 25.37 25.07
C ASP A 891 13.82 25.47 26.58
N PRO A 892 14.94 26.10 27.06
CA PRO A 892 15.21 26.27 28.47
C PRO A 892 14.19 27.15 29.20
N TYR A 893 13.41 27.96 28.48
CA TYR A 893 12.36 28.81 29.05
C TYR A 893 11.05 28.07 29.33
N THR A 894 10.91 26.84 28.83
CA THR A 894 9.71 26.01 29.03
C THR A 894 9.95 24.80 29.91
N GLY A 895 11.21 24.41 30.14
CA GLY A 895 11.51 23.25 30.96
C GLY A 895 12.99 22.81 30.99
N ILE A 896 13.20 21.55 31.42
CA ILE A 896 14.52 20.95 31.58
C ILE A 896 14.80 20.00 30.40
N PRO A 897 15.91 20.21 29.64
CA PRO A 897 16.18 19.51 28.39
C PRO A 897 16.83 18.12 28.63
N VAL A 898 16.16 17.25 29.38
CA VAL A 898 16.62 15.87 29.58
C VAL A 898 16.31 15.02 28.30
N LEU A 899 17.21 14.11 28.01
CA LEU A 899 16.96 13.00 27.07
C LEU A 899 16.45 11.80 27.85
N TRP A 900 15.85 10.82 27.16
CA TRP A 900 15.41 9.58 27.83
C TRP A 900 16.54 8.88 28.59
N ALA A 901 17.74 8.81 28.02
CA ALA A 901 18.90 8.22 28.68
C ALA A 901 19.23 8.90 30.04
N HIS A 902 19.00 10.23 30.19
CA HIS A 902 19.26 10.95 31.42
C HIS A 902 18.30 10.58 32.55
N ILE A 903 17.19 9.92 32.28
CA ILE A 903 16.13 9.61 33.26
C ILE A 903 15.55 8.20 33.06
N SER A 904 16.29 7.30 32.46
CA SER A 904 15.85 5.95 32.09
C SER A 904 15.34 5.11 33.26
N ARG A 905 15.74 5.43 34.51
CA ARG A 905 15.28 4.79 35.74
C ARG A 905 14.16 5.53 36.48
N ALA A 906 13.72 6.67 35.98
CA ALA A 906 12.54 7.35 36.49
C ALA A 906 11.29 6.60 36.14
N LYS A 907 10.60 6.06 37.15
CA LYS A 907 9.33 5.31 37.00
C LYS A 907 8.12 6.22 37.07
N ILE A 908 8.26 7.34 37.77
CA ILE A 908 7.27 8.43 37.88
C ILE A 908 7.92 9.73 37.58
N ILE A 909 7.32 10.54 36.75
CA ILE A 909 7.78 11.90 36.39
C ILE A 909 6.70 12.90 36.75
N ILE A 910 7.05 13.92 37.53
CA ILE A 910 6.15 14.96 37.98
C ILE A 910 6.63 16.31 37.47
N GLU A 911 5.80 16.98 36.68
CA GLU A 911 5.97 18.39 36.31
C GLU A 911 5.30 19.28 37.37
N MET A 912 5.99 20.24 37.88
CA MET A 912 5.42 21.19 38.83
C MET A 912 5.46 22.62 38.30
N GLY A 913 4.42 23.40 38.58
CA GLY A 913 4.36 24.80 38.29
C GLY A 913 5.00 25.61 39.44
N LEU A 914 5.75 26.67 39.12
CA LEU A 914 6.22 27.65 40.05
C LEU A 914 5.52 29.01 39.84
N PRO A 915 5.54 29.96 40.82
CA PRO A 915 4.87 31.26 40.69
C PRO A 915 5.25 32.03 39.41
N ASP A 916 6.56 32.01 39.09
CA ASP A 916 7.14 32.72 37.95
C ASP A 916 7.45 31.79 36.74
N PHE A 917 7.06 30.52 36.83
CA PHE A 917 7.28 29.52 35.81
C PHE A 917 6.03 28.65 35.69
N PRO A 918 4.99 29.14 35.03
CA PRO A 918 3.73 28.42 34.88
C PRO A 918 3.91 27.13 34.08
N LEU A 919 3.19 26.10 34.47
CA LEU A 919 3.21 24.81 33.83
C LEU A 919 2.29 24.82 32.62
N ASP A 920 2.88 24.57 31.47
CA ASP A 920 2.14 24.27 30.24
C ASP A 920 2.46 22.83 29.80
N ALA A 921 1.43 22.00 29.63
CA ALA A 921 1.60 20.55 29.40
C ALA A 921 2.42 20.24 28.16
N SER A 922 3.38 19.32 28.29
CA SER A 922 4.26 18.85 27.20
C SER A 922 3.53 17.87 26.29
N LEU A 923 2.90 18.36 25.23
CA LEU A 923 2.09 17.55 24.33
C LEU A 923 2.71 17.51 22.93
N GLY A 924 2.87 16.31 22.35
CA GLY A 924 3.34 16.13 20.97
C GLY A 924 4.87 16.08 20.80
N SER A 925 5.67 16.02 21.86
CA SER A 925 7.12 15.81 21.77
C SER A 925 7.48 14.31 21.69
N HIS A 926 8.61 13.97 21.07
CA HIS A 926 9.16 12.60 21.08
C HIS A 926 9.40 12.08 22.51
N PHE A 927 9.82 12.96 23.42
CA PHE A 927 10.00 12.64 24.82
C PHE A 927 8.71 12.13 25.47
N PHE A 928 7.60 12.83 25.23
CA PHE A 928 6.29 12.46 25.75
C PHE A 928 5.81 11.11 25.20
N HIS A 929 6.07 10.84 23.94
CA HIS A 929 5.71 9.56 23.30
C HIS A 929 6.45 8.37 23.93
N ASN A 930 7.72 8.52 24.23
CA ASN A 930 8.53 7.50 24.92
C ASN A 930 8.04 7.23 26.33
N VAL A 931 7.69 8.28 27.09
CA VAL A 931 7.13 8.16 28.45
C VAL A 931 5.86 7.33 28.45
N THR A 932 4.95 7.58 27.50
CA THR A 932 3.68 6.83 27.40
C THR A 932 3.88 5.39 27.01
N SER A 933 4.83 5.11 26.10
CA SER A 933 5.10 3.74 25.63
C SER A 933 5.72 2.82 26.67
N MET A 934 6.42 3.39 27.65
CA MET A 934 7.11 2.64 28.70
C MET A 934 6.31 2.48 30.00
N ASN A 935 5.06 2.89 30.00
CA ASN A 935 4.20 2.87 31.20
C ASN A 935 4.86 3.60 32.39
N VAL A 936 5.51 4.72 32.10
CA VAL A 936 6.03 5.64 33.13
C VAL A 936 4.89 6.57 33.55
N GLY A 937 4.62 6.67 34.85
CA GLY A 937 3.63 7.62 35.36
C GLY A 937 4.11 9.05 35.10
N TYR A 938 3.27 9.87 34.45
CA TYR A 938 3.61 11.25 34.12
C TYR A 938 2.50 12.18 34.58
N PHE A 939 2.82 13.09 35.48
CA PHE A 939 1.83 13.93 36.18
C PHE A 939 2.20 15.38 36.10
N SER A 940 1.17 16.24 35.97
CA SER A 940 1.33 17.69 35.97
C SER A 940 0.59 18.31 37.15
N VAL A 941 1.30 19.02 37.99
CA VAL A 941 0.73 19.67 39.18
C VAL A 941 0.94 21.20 39.06
N PRO A 942 -0.08 21.95 38.62
CA PRO A 942 0.01 23.41 38.50
C PRO A 942 0.19 24.10 39.83
N HIS A 943 0.89 25.25 39.85
CA HIS A 943 1.01 26.05 41.04
C HIS A 943 -0.36 26.57 41.53
N LYS A 944 -0.69 26.33 42.82
CA LYS A 944 -1.99 26.71 43.44
C LYS A 944 -3.20 26.10 42.76
N SER A 945 -3.12 24.83 42.36
CA SER A 945 -4.27 24.10 41.84
C SER A 945 -5.30 23.83 42.95
N SER A 946 -6.62 23.97 42.64
CA SER A 946 -7.71 23.59 43.56
C SER A 946 -7.97 22.07 43.51
N HIS A 947 -7.48 21.36 42.49
CA HIS A 947 -7.78 19.98 42.17
C HIS A 947 -6.56 19.02 42.25
N SER A 948 -5.34 19.56 42.39
CA SER A 948 -4.12 18.77 42.49
C SER A 948 -3.28 19.26 43.67
N LYS A 949 -2.61 18.32 44.36
CA LYS A 949 -1.76 18.61 45.53
C LYS A 949 -0.38 17.95 45.35
N LEU A 950 0.68 18.64 45.73
CA LEU A 950 2.02 18.10 45.86
C LEU A 950 2.67 18.70 47.11
N LYS A 951 3.03 17.86 48.11
CA LYS A 951 3.58 18.26 49.37
C LYS A 951 5.11 18.31 49.31
N LEU A 952 5.67 19.35 48.69
CA LEU A 952 7.12 19.57 48.59
C LEU A 952 7.79 19.71 49.93
N GLU A 953 7.06 20.25 50.94
CA GLU A 953 7.54 20.40 52.32
C GLU A 953 7.82 19.07 53.04
N ALA A 954 7.35 17.96 52.52
CA ALA A 954 7.65 16.62 53.03
C ALA A 954 9.07 16.14 52.62
N LEU A 955 9.63 16.66 51.50
CA LEU A 955 10.91 16.19 50.95
C LEU A 955 12.11 16.52 51.84
N PRO A 956 12.27 17.77 52.36
CA PRO A 956 13.38 18.08 53.25
C PRO A 956 13.38 17.33 54.59
N GLN A 957 12.26 16.65 54.92
CA GLN A 957 12.13 15.86 56.14
C GLN A 957 12.61 14.41 55.97
N GLN A 958 12.90 14.01 54.72
CA GLN A 958 13.37 12.65 54.40
C GLN A 958 14.90 12.57 54.49
N GLU A 959 15.44 11.36 54.48
CA GLU A 959 16.87 11.12 54.46
C GLU A 959 17.50 11.66 53.17
N LEU A 960 18.39 12.63 53.28
CA LEU A 960 19.17 13.17 52.17
C LEU A 960 20.28 12.17 51.79
N ILE A 961 20.22 11.60 50.59
CA ILE A 961 21.20 10.63 50.10
C ILE A 961 22.30 11.31 49.30
N ASP A 962 21.90 12.25 48.43
CA ASP A 962 22.83 12.98 47.56
C ASP A 962 22.30 14.38 47.24
N GLU A 963 23.20 15.34 47.02
CA GLU A 963 22.87 16.73 46.69
C GLU A 963 23.91 17.31 45.72
N THR A 964 23.42 17.99 44.69
CA THR A 964 24.21 18.77 43.75
C THR A 964 23.85 20.27 43.88
N GLU A 965 24.29 21.11 42.95
CA GLU A 965 23.96 22.55 42.96
C GLU A 965 22.45 22.79 42.90
N PHE A 966 21.72 22.05 42.02
CA PHE A 966 20.29 22.25 41.77
C PHE A 966 19.41 21.04 42.12
N VAL A 967 19.97 19.84 42.20
CA VAL A 967 19.20 18.61 42.32
C VAL A 967 19.50 17.89 43.63
N LYS A 968 18.45 17.40 44.28
CA LYS A 968 18.52 16.60 45.52
C LYS A 968 17.92 15.23 45.34
N HIS A 969 18.56 14.21 45.93
CA HIS A 969 18.07 12.87 46.07
C HIS A 969 17.74 12.59 47.53
N VAL A 970 16.47 12.30 47.81
CA VAL A 970 16.00 11.92 49.16
C VAL A 970 15.37 10.54 49.13
N ARG A 971 15.43 9.86 50.28
CA ARG A 971 14.84 8.52 50.44
C ARG A 971 13.80 8.52 51.55
N PHE A 972 12.62 8.01 51.24
CA PHE A 972 11.55 7.82 52.19
C PHE A 972 11.81 6.62 53.10
N ASN A 973 11.54 6.72 54.38
CA ASN A 973 11.70 5.62 55.32
C ASN A 973 10.76 4.46 55.02
N LYS A 974 9.58 4.72 54.46
CA LYS A 974 8.60 3.72 53.99
C LYS A 974 8.46 3.84 52.49
N PRO A 975 8.20 2.72 51.79
CA PRO A 975 7.89 2.80 50.37
C PRO A 975 6.62 3.62 50.09
N LEU A 976 6.67 4.37 49.00
CA LEU A 976 5.54 5.11 48.48
C LEU A 976 4.69 4.15 47.60
N THR A 977 3.39 4.22 47.79
CA THR A 977 2.42 3.54 46.91
C THR A 977 1.92 4.54 45.89
N VAL A 978 2.01 4.20 44.63
CA VAL A 978 1.52 5.01 43.50
C VAL A 978 0.34 4.29 42.86
N LEU A 979 -0.82 4.93 42.88
CA LEU A 979 -2.03 4.48 42.19
C LEU A 979 -2.26 5.37 40.97
N MET A 980 -2.48 4.78 39.81
CA MET A 980 -2.66 5.49 38.53
C MET A 980 -3.86 4.93 37.77
N ASP A 981 -4.83 5.79 37.45
CA ASP A 981 -5.92 5.50 36.54
C ASP A 981 -5.78 6.34 35.26
N GLY A 982 -5.30 5.72 34.18
CA GLY A 982 -5.11 6.38 32.88
C GLY A 982 -6.40 6.79 32.18
N ARG A 983 -7.57 6.24 32.56
CA ARG A 983 -8.89 6.59 31.99
C ARG A 983 -9.43 7.87 32.64
N GLU A 984 -9.38 7.92 33.98
CA GLU A 984 -9.80 9.09 34.74
C GLU A 984 -8.68 10.15 34.85
N ARG A 985 -7.47 9.81 34.38
CA ARG A 985 -6.26 10.66 34.43
C ARG A 985 -5.87 11.07 35.84
N LYS A 986 -6.26 10.28 36.81
CA LYS A 986 -5.99 10.52 38.22
C LYS A 986 -4.79 9.72 38.69
N ALA A 987 -4.00 10.33 39.56
CA ALA A 987 -2.94 9.64 40.25
C ALA A 987 -2.90 10.05 41.73
N LEU A 988 -2.58 9.09 42.57
CA LEU A 988 -2.41 9.26 44.00
C LEU A 988 -1.10 8.62 44.43
N ILE A 989 -0.20 9.42 45.06
CA ILE A 989 1.00 8.91 45.72
C ILE A 989 0.83 9.10 47.20
N HIS A 990 0.97 8.05 47.96
CA HIS A 990 0.84 8.07 49.40
C HIS A 990 1.86 7.18 50.13
N CYS A 991 2.09 7.42 51.48
CA CYS A 991 2.96 6.62 52.30
C CYS A 991 2.22 5.56 53.06
#